data_5611643c9ede0d82b9df1ba9f148df03
#
_entry.id   5611643c9ede0d82b9df1ba9f148df03
#
_cell.length_a   1.000
_cell.length_b   1.000
_cell.length_c   1.000
_cell.angle_alpha   90.00
_cell.angle_beta   90.00
_cell.angle_gamma   90.00
#
_symmetry.space_group_name_H-M   'P 1'
#
loop_
_entity.id
_entity.type
_entity.pdbx_description
1 polymer ?
#
loop_
_entity_poly.entity_id
_entity_poly.type
_entity_poly.pdbx_seq_one_letter_code
_entity_poly.pdbx_strand_id
1 'polypeptide(L)'
;MNLANHHAMWNSRKGAAFGFNVIATRAGEQLAPFLPQLVPRLYRYQFDPNLGIRQAMTSIWNALVTDKSMVDKYLKEILQDLVKNLTSNMWRVRESSCLALNDLLRGRPLDDIIDKLPEIWETLFRVQDDIKESVRKAAELALKTLSKVCVKMCDPAKGAAGQRTIAALLPCLLDKGMMSPVTEVRALSINTLVKISKSAGAMLKPHAPKLIPALLESLSVLEPQVLNYLSLRATEQEKAAMDSARLSAAKSSPMMETINMCLQYLDVSVLGELVPRLCELIRSGVGLGTKGGCASVIVSLTTQCPQDLTPYSGKLMSALLSGLTDRNSVIQKSCAFAMGHLVRTSRDSSTEKLLQKLSGWYMEKEEPIYKTSCALTIHAIGRYSPDVLKNHAKEVLPLAFLGMHEIADEEKSEKEECNLWTEVWQENVPGSFGGIRLYLQELITITQKALQSQSWKMKAQGAIAMASIAKQTSSLVPPYLGMILTALLQGLAGRTWAGKEELLKAIACVVTACSAELEKSVPNQPSTNEILQAVLKECSKENLKYKIVAISCAADVLKATKEDRFQEFSDIVIPLIKKNSFESSGVQTTKNEDENEKEKELQLEYLLGAFESLGKAWPRNAETQRCYRQELCKLMCERLKLSTWKVQLGVLQSMNAFFQGLMLLEEEYADPEALAEILLETCKSITYSLENKTYSSVRTEALSVIELLLKKLEESKQWECLTSECRVLLIESLATMEPDSRPELQEKAALLKKTLENLE
;
A
#
# COMPACT_ATOMS: atom_id res chain seq x y z
N MET A 1 -58.37 -44.06 12.86
CA MET A 1 -57.32 -43.09 12.70
C MET A 1 -56.63 -43.13 11.35
N ASN A 2 -56.12 -44.23 10.87
CA ASN A 2 -55.47 -44.29 9.57
C ASN A 2 -56.42 -43.90 8.42
N LEU A 3 -57.67 -44.35 8.40
CA LEU A 3 -58.64 -43.93 7.40
C LEU A 3 -58.96 -42.41 7.45
N ALA A 4 -58.97 -41.81 8.62
CA ALA A 4 -59.23 -40.38 8.78
C ALA A 4 -58.11 -39.54 8.23
N ASN A 5 -56.88 -40.04 8.18
CA ASN A 5 -55.71 -39.25 7.79
C ASN A 5 -55.11 -39.64 6.44
N HIS A 6 -55.14 -40.93 6.10
CA HIS A 6 -54.40 -41.42 4.92
C HIS A 6 -55.28 -41.83 3.74
N HIS A 7 -56.61 -41.87 3.91
CA HIS A 7 -57.48 -42.26 2.81
C HIS A 7 -57.61 -41.20 1.73
N ALA A 8 -57.54 -41.59 0.48
CA ALA A 8 -57.58 -40.66 -0.66
C ALA A 8 -58.91 -39.93 -0.78
N MET A 9 -59.99 -40.59 -0.43
CA MET A 9 -61.36 -40.05 -0.53
C MET A 9 -61.73 -39.20 0.70
N TRP A 10 -62.16 -37.97 0.44
CA TRP A 10 -62.59 -37.01 1.46
C TRP A 10 -63.67 -37.52 2.40
N ASN A 11 -64.76 -38.12 1.85
CA ASN A 11 -65.87 -38.61 2.64
C ASN A 11 -65.48 -39.74 3.60
N SER A 12 -64.56 -40.62 3.21
CA SER A 12 -64.03 -41.67 4.06
C SER A 12 -63.21 -41.08 5.23
N ARG A 13 -62.45 -40.04 5.01
CA ARG A 13 -61.72 -39.39 6.10
C ARG A 13 -62.64 -38.71 7.10
N LYS A 14 -63.66 -37.99 6.62
CA LYS A 14 -64.62 -37.29 7.45
C LYS A 14 -65.50 -38.31 8.27
N GLY A 15 -65.98 -39.35 7.61
CA GLY A 15 -66.76 -40.41 8.27
C GLY A 15 -65.94 -41.14 9.31
N ALA A 16 -64.69 -41.49 9.05
CA ALA A 16 -63.80 -42.14 10.01
C ALA A 16 -63.50 -41.25 11.23
N ALA A 17 -63.31 -39.96 11.02
CA ALA A 17 -63.07 -38.98 12.09
C ALA A 17 -64.32 -38.84 12.98
N PHE A 18 -65.50 -38.74 12.38
CA PHE A 18 -66.77 -38.68 13.10
C PHE A 18 -67.06 -39.97 13.89
N GLY A 19 -66.89 -41.13 13.24
CA GLY A 19 -67.08 -42.43 13.89
C GLY A 19 -66.17 -42.65 15.09
N PHE A 20 -64.89 -42.23 14.95
CA PHE A 20 -63.96 -42.33 16.04
C PHE A 20 -64.30 -41.37 17.21
N ASN A 21 -64.85 -40.21 16.95
CA ASN A 21 -65.33 -39.29 17.97
C ASN A 21 -66.41 -39.88 18.80
N VAL A 22 -67.40 -40.55 18.15
CA VAL A 22 -68.48 -41.25 18.84
C VAL A 22 -67.93 -42.38 19.73
N ILE A 23 -66.99 -43.17 19.23
CA ILE A 23 -66.32 -44.24 19.98
C ILE A 23 -65.55 -43.66 21.19
N ALA A 24 -64.75 -42.63 21.00
CA ALA A 24 -63.99 -42.03 22.08
C ALA A 24 -64.84 -41.46 23.20
N THR A 25 -66.00 -40.88 22.88
CA THR A 25 -66.95 -40.30 23.84
C THR A 25 -67.65 -41.36 24.63
N ARG A 26 -67.91 -42.59 24.06
CA ARG A 26 -68.66 -43.67 24.72
C ARG A 26 -67.73 -44.67 25.39
N ALA A 27 -66.52 -44.93 24.88
CA ALA A 27 -65.65 -45.99 25.38
C ALA A 27 -64.92 -45.61 26.69
N GLY A 28 -64.70 -44.34 26.96
CA GLY A 28 -64.11 -43.85 28.21
C GLY A 28 -62.79 -44.56 28.59
N GLU A 29 -62.81 -45.17 29.82
CA GLU A 29 -61.61 -45.83 30.36
C GLU A 29 -61.15 -47.07 29.59
N GLN A 30 -62.02 -47.69 28.76
CA GLN A 30 -61.67 -48.85 27.93
C GLN A 30 -60.58 -48.51 26.88
N LEU A 31 -60.34 -47.24 26.57
CA LEU A 31 -59.31 -46.82 25.70
C LEU A 31 -57.90 -46.61 26.38
N ALA A 32 -57.88 -46.75 27.72
CA ALA A 32 -56.63 -46.53 28.48
C ALA A 32 -55.40 -47.33 27.97
N PRO A 33 -55.50 -48.61 27.57
CA PRO A 33 -54.39 -49.39 27.04
C PRO A 33 -53.85 -48.85 25.68
N PHE A 34 -54.67 -48.10 24.97
CA PHE A 34 -54.32 -47.55 23.63
C PHE A 34 -53.86 -46.09 23.66
N LEU A 35 -53.95 -45.42 24.80
CA LEU A 35 -53.56 -44.01 24.95
C LEU A 35 -52.13 -43.74 24.51
N PRO A 36 -51.12 -44.59 24.80
CA PRO A 36 -49.77 -44.35 24.33
C PRO A 36 -49.64 -44.21 22.79
N GLN A 37 -50.52 -44.85 22.04
CA GLN A 37 -50.61 -44.80 20.59
C GLN A 37 -51.54 -43.70 20.05
N LEU A 38 -52.62 -43.44 20.80
CA LEU A 38 -53.71 -42.55 20.43
C LEU A 38 -53.33 -41.07 20.68
N VAL A 39 -52.78 -40.76 21.87
CA VAL A 39 -52.51 -39.43 22.32
C VAL A 39 -51.53 -38.71 21.35
N PRO A 40 -50.39 -39.28 20.90
CA PRO A 40 -49.49 -38.65 19.97
C PRO A 40 -50.15 -38.28 18.64
N ARG A 41 -50.94 -39.23 18.08
CA ARG A 41 -51.62 -39.01 16.80
C ARG A 41 -52.74 -37.99 16.91
N LEU A 42 -53.53 -38.02 17.99
CA LEU A 42 -54.55 -37.02 18.21
C LEU A 42 -54.00 -35.64 18.43
N TYR A 43 -52.91 -35.54 19.18
CA TYR A 43 -52.24 -34.26 19.36
C TYR A 43 -51.89 -33.60 18.01
N ARG A 44 -51.32 -34.37 17.07
CA ARG A 44 -50.99 -33.89 15.72
C ARG A 44 -52.23 -33.56 14.90
N TYR A 45 -53.27 -34.38 14.95
CA TYR A 45 -54.48 -34.19 14.11
C TYR A 45 -55.32 -32.97 14.52
N GLN A 46 -55.16 -32.45 15.72
CA GLN A 46 -55.76 -31.17 16.10
C GLN A 46 -55.28 -30.01 15.23
N PHE A 47 -54.17 -30.20 14.53
CA PHE A 47 -53.56 -29.21 13.64
C PHE A 47 -53.71 -29.58 12.15
N ASP A 48 -54.64 -30.52 11.81
CA ASP A 48 -54.89 -30.88 10.41
C ASP A 48 -55.32 -29.63 9.61
N PRO A 49 -54.76 -29.42 8.41
CA PRO A 49 -55.14 -28.30 7.54
C PRO A 49 -56.62 -28.26 7.20
N ASN A 50 -57.28 -29.42 7.20
CA ASN A 50 -58.70 -29.53 6.97
C ASN A 50 -59.51 -29.20 8.22
N LEU A 51 -60.34 -28.18 8.14
CA LEU A 51 -61.16 -27.68 9.27
C LEU A 51 -62.07 -28.76 9.88
N GLY A 52 -62.74 -29.57 9.04
CA GLY A 52 -63.64 -30.59 9.51
C GLY A 52 -62.97 -31.77 10.28
N ILE A 53 -61.78 -32.18 9.79
CA ILE A 53 -60.95 -33.18 10.48
C ILE A 53 -60.42 -32.60 11.77
N ARG A 54 -59.90 -31.35 11.72
CA ARG A 54 -59.40 -30.66 12.91
C ARG A 54 -60.43 -30.56 14.02
N GLN A 55 -61.66 -30.12 13.70
CA GLN A 55 -62.74 -30.00 14.66
C GLN A 55 -63.11 -31.34 15.26
N ALA A 56 -63.30 -32.41 14.44
CA ALA A 56 -63.57 -33.74 14.92
C ALA A 56 -62.46 -34.26 15.83
N MET A 57 -61.18 -34.10 15.48
CA MET A 57 -60.06 -34.59 16.29
C MET A 57 -59.90 -33.79 17.59
N THR A 58 -60.17 -32.48 17.56
CA THR A 58 -60.18 -31.65 18.77
C THR A 58 -61.28 -32.05 19.70
N SER A 59 -62.47 -32.41 19.17
CA SER A 59 -63.58 -32.97 20.00
C SER A 59 -63.15 -34.27 20.64
N ILE A 60 -62.51 -35.17 19.90
CA ILE A 60 -62.02 -36.47 20.48
C ILE A 60 -60.93 -36.17 21.53
N TRP A 61 -60.01 -35.22 21.26
CA TRP A 61 -59.02 -34.85 22.23
C TRP A 61 -59.64 -34.39 23.55
N ASN A 62 -60.59 -33.47 23.49
CA ASN A 62 -61.27 -32.94 24.67
C ASN A 62 -62.05 -34.01 25.44
N ALA A 63 -62.53 -35.08 24.75
CA ALA A 63 -63.19 -36.19 25.38
C ALA A 63 -62.23 -37.17 26.10
N LEU A 64 -61.02 -37.36 25.58
CA LEU A 64 -60.04 -38.32 26.08
C LEU A 64 -59.00 -37.72 27.02
N VAL A 65 -58.64 -36.43 26.79
CA VAL A 65 -57.56 -35.71 27.51
C VAL A 65 -58.25 -34.72 28.45
N THR A 66 -58.61 -35.18 29.63
CA THR A 66 -59.32 -34.39 30.66
C THR A 66 -58.36 -33.49 31.46
N ASP A 67 -57.09 -33.80 31.45
CA ASP A 67 -56.04 -33.05 32.18
C ASP A 67 -54.80 -32.75 31.32
N LYS A 68 -54.23 -31.54 31.47
CA LYS A 68 -53.00 -31.10 30.80
C LYS A 68 -51.81 -32.00 31.16
N SER A 69 -51.75 -32.63 32.29
CA SER A 69 -50.74 -33.60 32.70
C SER A 69 -50.60 -34.80 31.76
N MET A 70 -51.67 -35.14 31.01
CA MET A 70 -51.62 -36.20 29.98
C MET A 70 -50.64 -35.89 28.85
N VAL A 71 -50.45 -34.62 28.46
CA VAL A 71 -49.47 -34.25 27.45
C VAL A 71 -48.05 -34.44 27.99
N ASP A 72 -47.80 -34.09 29.25
CA ASP A 72 -46.50 -34.29 29.89
C ASP A 72 -46.18 -35.76 30.08
N LYS A 73 -47.17 -36.57 30.44
CA LYS A 73 -47.06 -38.03 30.57
C LYS A 73 -46.63 -38.70 29.26
N TYR A 74 -47.14 -38.26 28.12
CA TYR A 74 -46.86 -38.85 26.81
C TYR A 74 -45.98 -37.95 25.94
N LEU A 75 -45.24 -37.03 26.53
CA LEU A 75 -44.42 -36.07 25.83
C LEU A 75 -43.40 -36.72 24.89
N LYS A 76 -42.75 -37.77 25.34
CA LYS A 76 -41.73 -38.49 24.57
C LYS A 76 -42.33 -39.16 23.33
N GLU A 77 -43.47 -39.81 23.46
CA GLU A 77 -44.20 -40.45 22.37
C GLU A 77 -44.79 -39.43 21.39
N ILE A 78 -45.32 -38.31 21.91
CA ILE A 78 -45.81 -37.20 21.08
C ILE A 78 -44.65 -36.65 20.23
N LEU A 79 -43.52 -36.37 20.86
CA LEU A 79 -42.35 -35.82 20.16
C LEU A 79 -41.83 -36.77 19.08
N GLN A 80 -41.77 -38.08 19.40
CA GLN A 80 -41.34 -39.10 18.45
C GLN A 80 -42.28 -39.20 17.24
N ASP A 81 -43.61 -39.16 17.45
CA ASP A 81 -44.59 -39.12 16.35
C ASP A 81 -44.44 -37.86 15.49
N LEU A 82 -44.30 -36.71 16.13
CA LEU A 82 -44.17 -35.45 15.40
C LEU A 82 -42.88 -35.41 14.53
N VAL A 83 -41.74 -35.74 15.11
CA VAL A 83 -40.45 -35.72 14.38
C VAL A 83 -40.46 -36.71 13.22
N LYS A 84 -40.97 -37.95 13.44
CA LYS A 84 -41.12 -38.96 12.39
C LYS A 84 -42.01 -38.45 11.25
N ASN A 85 -43.07 -37.74 11.54
CA ASN A 85 -44.08 -37.31 10.57
C ASN A 85 -43.71 -35.96 9.89
N LEU A 86 -42.70 -35.23 10.37
CA LEU A 86 -42.14 -34.08 9.64
C LEU A 86 -41.63 -34.45 8.25
N THR A 87 -41.21 -35.69 8.04
CA THR A 87 -40.71 -36.20 6.75
C THR A 87 -41.72 -37.10 6.03
N SER A 88 -43.00 -37.07 6.40
CA SER A 88 -44.07 -37.87 5.77
C SER A 88 -44.21 -37.53 4.28
N ASN A 89 -44.59 -38.54 3.48
CA ASN A 89 -44.88 -38.35 2.05
C ASN A 89 -46.08 -37.41 1.79
N MET A 90 -46.98 -37.28 2.79
CA MET A 90 -48.18 -36.47 2.68
C MET A 90 -47.96 -35.06 3.24
N TRP A 91 -48.07 -34.05 2.42
CA TRP A 91 -47.85 -32.63 2.80
C TRP A 91 -48.70 -32.20 4.00
N ARG A 92 -49.94 -32.70 4.11
CA ARG A 92 -50.87 -32.40 5.24
C ARG A 92 -50.34 -32.92 6.57
N VAL A 93 -49.69 -34.07 6.55
CA VAL A 93 -49.08 -34.68 7.73
C VAL A 93 -47.84 -33.89 8.14
N ARG A 94 -47.04 -33.44 7.17
CA ARG A 94 -45.89 -32.58 7.44
C ARG A 94 -46.33 -31.23 8.03
N GLU A 95 -47.33 -30.57 7.42
CA GLU A 95 -47.86 -29.28 7.89
C GLU A 95 -48.42 -29.40 9.32
N SER A 96 -49.30 -30.41 9.58
CA SER A 96 -49.86 -30.63 10.90
C SER A 96 -48.80 -30.96 11.96
N SER A 97 -47.74 -31.68 11.60
CA SER A 97 -46.62 -31.98 12.48
C SER A 97 -45.82 -30.71 12.85
N CYS A 98 -45.59 -29.82 11.89
CA CYS A 98 -44.94 -28.53 12.16
C CYS A 98 -45.74 -27.64 13.10
N LEU A 99 -47.08 -27.54 12.86
CA LEU A 99 -47.99 -26.73 13.69
C LEU A 99 -48.13 -27.32 15.10
N ALA A 100 -48.24 -28.63 15.19
CA ALA A 100 -48.30 -29.35 16.48
C ALA A 100 -47.00 -29.19 17.27
N LEU A 101 -45.85 -29.29 16.60
CA LEU A 101 -44.56 -29.08 17.23
C LEU A 101 -44.40 -27.64 17.73
N ASN A 102 -44.82 -26.66 16.93
CA ASN A 102 -44.83 -25.25 17.34
C ASN A 102 -45.69 -25.03 18.61
N ASP A 103 -46.82 -25.64 18.70
CA ASP A 103 -47.68 -25.57 19.89
C ASP A 103 -47.06 -26.28 21.10
N LEU A 104 -46.53 -27.48 20.91
CA LEU A 104 -45.85 -28.26 21.94
C LEU A 104 -44.67 -27.50 22.58
N LEU A 105 -43.92 -26.77 21.80
CA LEU A 105 -42.77 -26.01 22.26
C LEU A 105 -43.14 -24.72 23.00
N ARG A 106 -44.36 -24.22 22.86
CA ARG A 106 -44.81 -23.00 23.53
C ARG A 106 -45.03 -23.23 25.04
N GLY A 107 -44.26 -22.47 25.83
CA GLY A 107 -44.49 -22.42 27.29
C GLY A 107 -44.00 -23.63 28.08
N ARG A 108 -43.26 -24.56 27.46
CA ARG A 108 -42.72 -25.75 28.14
C ARG A 108 -41.22 -25.64 28.35
N PRO A 109 -40.67 -26.15 29.44
CA PRO A 109 -39.25 -26.34 29.62
C PRO A 109 -38.75 -27.41 28.64
N LEU A 110 -37.54 -27.19 28.07
CA LEU A 110 -36.93 -28.11 27.11
C LEU A 110 -36.02 -29.16 27.76
N ASP A 111 -35.94 -29.22 29.09
CA ASP A 111 -35.02 -30.10 29.80
C ASP A 111 -35.15 -31.57 29.38
N ASP A 112 -36.40 -32.03 29.14
CA ASP A 112 -36.71 -33.41 28.73
C ASP A 112 -36.44 -33.69 27.24
N ILE A 113 -36.21 -32.68 26.43
CA ILE A 113 -36.05 -32.82 24.98
C ILE A 113 -34.71 -32.35 24.46
N ILE A 114 -33.78 -31.97 25.35
CA ILE A 114 -32.45 -31.47 24.96
C ILE A 114 -31.72 -32.45 24.01
N ASP A 115 -31.78 -33.74 24.31
CA ASP A 115 -31.13 -34.80 23.52
C ASP A 115 -31.74 -34.95 22.11
N LYS A 116 -32.99 -34.50 21.92
CA LYS A 116 -33.69 -34.52 20.64
C LYS A 116 -33.55 -33.22 19.83
N LEU A 117 -32.99 -32.17 20.41
CA LEU A 117 -32.84 -30.89 19.74
C LEU A 117 -32.10 -30.98 18.39
N PRO A 118 -30.99 -31.70 18.25
CA PRO A 118 -30.31 -31.84 16.97
C PRO A 118 -31.23 -32.42 15.88
N GLU A 119 -31.93 -33.49 16.18
CA GLU A 119 -32.85 -34.16 15.25
C GLU A 119 -34.01 -33.24 14.84
N ILE A 120 -34.57 -32.49 15.79
CA ILE A 120 -35.67 -31.55 15.55
C ILE A 120 -35.19 -30.41 14.63
N TRP A 121 -34.03 -29.79 14.92
CA TRP A 121 -33.49 -28.73 14.13
C TRP A 121 -33.16 -29.18 12.70
N GLU A 122 -32.46 -30.28 12.54
CA GLU A 122 -32.06 -30.79 11.22
C GLU A 122 -33.30 -31.15 10.38
N THR A 123 -34.31 -31.75 11.01
CA THR A 123 -35.54 -32.15 10.31
C THR A 123 -36.36 -30.93 9.89
N LEU A 124 -36.50 -29.93 10.77
CA LEU A 124 -37.20 -28.70 10.43
C LEU A 124 -36.46 -27.89 9.35
N PHE A 125 -35.11 -27.88 9.31
CA PHE A 125 -34.34 -27.26 8.24
C PHE A 125 -34.67 -27.90 6.88
N ARG A 126 -34.81 -29.23 6.82
CA ARG A 126 -35.23 -29.92 5.58
C ARG A 126 -36.66 -29.55 5.19
N VAL A 127 -37.56 -29.44 6.14
CA VAL A 127 -38.98 -29.12 5.90
C VAL A 127 -39.17 -27.66 5.49
N GLN A 128 -38.23 -26.77 5.84
CA GLN A 128 -38.22 -25.38 5.38
C GLN A 128 -38.01 -25.27 3.84
N ASP A 129 -37.44 -26.30 3.20
CA ASP A 129 -37.27 -26.41 1.76
C ASP A 129 -38.38 -27.27 1.09
N ASP A 130 -39.54 -27.37 1.71
CA ASP A 130 -40.67 -28.14 1.19
C ASP A 130 -41.25 -27.52 -0.08
N ILE A 131 -41.69 -28.37 -1.01
CA ILE A 131 -42.36 -27.95 -2.24
C ILE A 131 -43.63 -27.14 -1.95
N LYS A 132 -44.37 -27.53 -0.87
CA LYS A 132 -45.61 -26.91 -0.49
C LYS A 132 -45.37 -25.66 0.38
N GLU A 133 -45.85 -24.51 -0.08
CA GLU A 133 -45.69 -23.23 0.63
C GLU A 133 -46.29 -23.25 2.05
N SER A 134 -47.48 -23.88 2.25
CA SER A 134 -48.11 -23.94 3.57
C SER A 134 -47.26 -24.73 4.57
N VAL A 135 -46.56 -25.76 4.13
CA VAL A 135 -45.62 -26.54 4.94
C VAL A 135 -44.40 -25.70 5.31
N ARG A 136 -43.82 -24.95 4.33
CA ARG A 136 -42.70 -24.02 4.60
C ARG A 136 -43.08 -22.98 5.66
N LYS A 137 -44.28 -22.37 5.56
CA LYS A 137 -44.78 -21.40 6.55
C LYS A 137 -44.97 -22.00 7.93
N ALA A 138 -45.46 -23.21 8.00
CA ALA A 138 -45.61 -23.94 9.27
C ALA A 138 -44.24 -24.29 9.88
N ALA A 139 -43.29 -24.73 9.06
CA ALA A 139 -41.93 -25.02 9.51
C ALA A 139 -41.21 -23.75 10.01
N GLU A 140 -41.35 -22.64 9.30
CA GLU A 140 -40.79 -21.33 9.71
C GLU A 140 -41.30 -20.90 11.09
N LEU A 141 -42.62 -21.07 11.33
CA LEU A 141 -43.23 -20.75 12.62
C LEU A 141 -42.67 -21.64 13.75
N ALA A 142 -42.54 -22.95 13.50
CA ALA A 142 -41.95 -23.90 14.44
C ALA A 142 -40.49 -23.58 14.76
N LEU A 143 -39.71 -23.29 13.73
CA LEU A 143 -38.30 -22.88 13.85
C LEU A 143 -38.12 -21.57 14.64
N LYS A 144 -38.96 -20.56 14.39
CA LYS A 144 -38.95 -19.31 15.17
C LYS A 144 -39.28 -19.54 16.65
N THR A 145 -40.20 -20.42 16.94
CA THR A 145 -40.56 -20.78 18.33
C THR A 145 -39.42 -21.57 18.98
N LEU A 146 -38.90 -22.57 18.30
CA LEU A 146 -37.76 -23.37 18.77
C LEU A 146 -36.54 -22.47 19.07
N SER A 147 -36.22 -21.54 18.17
CA SER A 147 -35.14 -20.56 18.38
C SER A 147 -35.35 -19.75 19.66
N LYS A 148 -36.56 -19.20 19.87
CA LYS A 148 -36.88 -18.42 21.08
C LYS A 148 -36.72 -19.23 22.36
N VAL A 149 -37.14 -20.48 22.33
CA VAL A 149 -37.07 -21.36 23.51
C VAL A 149 -35.61 -21.76 23.76
N CYS A 150 -34.87 -22.15 22.73
CA CYS A 150 -33.45 -22.48 22.85
C CYS A 150 -32.62 -21.29 23.40
N VAL A 151 -32.86 -20.06 22.92
CA VAL A 151 -32.19 -18.86 23.44
C VAL A 151 -32.42 -18.67 24.93
N LYS A 152 -33.69 -18.89 25.40
CA LYS A 152 -34.02 -18.83 26.85
C LYS A 152 -33.33 -19.93 27.66
N MET A 153 -33.15 -21.10 27.08
CA MET A 153 -32.47 -22.23 27.75
C MET A 153 -30.95 -22.01 27.86
N CYS A 154 -30.37 -21.22 26.95
CA CYS A 154 -28.95 -20.85 26.97
C CYS A 154 -28.61 -19.73 27.98
N ASP A 155 -29.52 -19.34 28.84
CA ASP A 155 -29.27 -18.39 29.92
C ASP A 155 -28.36 -19.00 31.00
N PRO A 156 -27.33 -18.28 31.49
CA PRO A 156 -26.45 -18.75 32.56
C PRO A 156 -27.18 -19.20 33.82
N ALA A 157 -28.34 -18.61 34.12
CA ALA A 157 -29.18 -19.01 35.25
C ALA A 157 -29.68 -20.48 35.16
N LYS A 158 -29.66 -21.10 33.99
CA LYS A 158 -30.04 -22.51 33.77
C LYS A 158 -28.92 -23.51 34.08
N GLY A 159 -27.71 -23.04 34.36
CA GLY A 159 -26.56 -23.85 34.76
C GLY A 159 -26.25 -25.01 33.78
N ALA A 160 -26.19 -26.24 34.28
CA ALA A 160 -25.86 -27.45 33.50
C ALA A 160 -26.82 -27.73 32.33
N ALA A 161 -28.12 -27.45 32.47
CA ALA A 161 -29.09 -27.61 31.39
C ALA A 161 -28.80 -26.64 30.23
N GLY A 162 -28.42 -25.39 30.53
CA GLY A 162 -28.00 -24.41 29.55
C GLY A 162 -26.73 -24.85 28.78
N GLN A 163 -25.72 -25.37 29.48
CA GLN A 163 -24.51 -25.91 28.87
C GLN A 163 -24.80 -27.09 27.93
N ARG A 164 -25.63 -28.04 28.35
CA ARG A 164 -26.06 -29.17 27.49
C ARG A 164 -26.82 -28.68 26.26
N THR A 165 -27.69 -27.68 26.44
CA THR A 165 -28.43 -27.07 25.32
C THR A 165 -27.50 -26.44 24.31
N ILE A 166 -26.51 -25.66 24.75
CA ILE A 166 -25.50 -25.05 23.88
C ILE A 166 -24.69 -26.11 23.12
N ALA A 167 -24.22 -27.14 23.84
CA ALA A 167 -23.43 -28.22 23.25
C ALA A 167 -24.23 -29.03 22.19
N ALA A 168 -25.52 -29.24 22.38
CA ALA A 168 -26.37 -29.91 21.42
C ALA A 168 -26.73 -29.03 20.22
N LEU A 169 -26.92 -27.74 20.44
CA LEU A 169 -27.44 -26.81 19.44
C LEU A 169 -26.38 -26.26 18.49
N LEU A 170 -25.18 -25.92 19.00
CA LEU A 170 -24.15 -25.26 18.21
C LEU A 170 -23.77 -26.03 16.94
N PRO A 171 -23.51 -27.34 16.94
CA PRO A 171 -23.18 -28.07 15.72
C PRO A 171 -24.30 -27.98 14.67
N CYS A 172 -25.56 -28.04 15.08
CA CYS A 172 -26.71 -27.95 14.15
C CYS A 172 -26.77 -26.57 13.48
N LEU A 173 -26.61 -25.52 14.25
CA LEU A 173 -26.64 -24.15 13.72
C LEU A 173 -25.43 -23.83 12.83
N LEU A 174 -24.23 -24.31 13.20
CA LEU A 174 -23.00 -24.04 12.43
C LEU A 174 -22.93 -24.89 11.15
N ASP A 175 -23.04 -26.22 11.29
CA ASP A 175 -22.74 -27.14 10.18
C ASP A 175 -23.93 -27.28 9.21
N LYS A 176 -25.17 -27.20 9.71
CA LYS A 176 -26.39 -27.41 8.91
C LYS A 176 -27.15 -26.10 8.65
N GLY A 177 -27.25 -25.26 9.66
CA GLY A 177 -28.03 -24.02 9.58
C GLY A 177 -27.38 -22.94 8.75
N MET A 178 -26.19 -22.54 9.12
CA MET A 178 -25.46 -21.46 8.42
C MET A 178 -25.00 -21.84 7.01
N MET A 179 -24.73 -23.12 6.78
CA MET A 179 -24.28 -23.63 5.48
C MET A 179 -25.46 -24.12 4.62
N SER A 180 -26.70 -23.93 5.06
CA SER A 180 -27.90 -24.33 4.30
C SER A 180 -28.01 -23.56 2.96
N PRO A 181 -28.42 -24.20 1.86
CA PRO A 181 -28.78 -23.54 0.63
C PRO A 181 -30.02 -22.63 0.77
N VAL A 182 -30.86 -22.86 1.76
CA VAL A 182 -32.10 -22.11 2.02
C VAL A 182 -31.80 -20.82 2.78
N THR A 183 -32.12 -19.68 2.18
CA THR A 183 -31.82 -18.35 2.73
C THR A 183 -32.46 -18.10 4.10
N GLU A 184 -33.70 -18.54 4.29
CA GLU A 184 -34.49 -18.41 5.53
C GLU A 184 -33.86 -19.21 6.68
N VAL A 185 -33.32 -20.39 6.38
CA VAL A 185 -32.61 -21.24 7.35
C VAL A 185 -31.31 -20.57 7.78
N ARG A 186 -30.54 -20.06 6.84
CA ARG A 186 -29.28 -19.31 7.14
C ARG A 186 -29.56 -18.10 8.02
N ALA A 187 -30.51 -17.25 7.60
CA ALA A 187 -30.85 -16.02 8.32
C ALA A 187 -31.36 -16.33 9.77
N LEU A 188 -32.19 -17.35 9.93
CA LEU A 188 -32.63 -17.76 11.25
C LEU A 188 -31.50 -18.30 12.12
N SER A 189 -30.62 -19.12 11.55
CA SER A 189 -29.48 -19.70 12.27
C SER A 189 -28.51 -18.62 12.76
N ILE A 190 -28.15 -17.68 11.91
CA ILE A 190 -27.31 -16.52 12.27
C ILE A 190 -27.98 -15.69 13.37
N ASN A 191 -29.26 -15.35 13.20
CA ASN A 191 -30.00 -14.57 14.20
C ASN A 191 -30.13 -15.32 15.56
N THR A 192 -30.26 -16.64 15.52
CA THR A 192 -30.27 -17.46 16.72
C THR A 192 -28.93 -17.47 17.43
N LEU A 193 -27.83 -17.61 16.68
CA LEU A 193 -26.47 -17.55 17.21
C LEU A 193 -26.16 -16.18 17.85
N VAL A 194 -26.52 -15.08 17.19
CA VAL A 194 -26.38 -13.72 17.76
C VAL A 194 -27.16 -13.59 19.09
N LYS A 195 -28.37 -14.09 19.15
CA LYS A 195 -29.17 -14.05 20.40
C LYS A 195 -28.60 -14.93 21.49
N ILE A 196 -28.11 -16.13 21.15
CA ILE A 196 -27.43 -17.03 22.10
C ILE A 196 -26.16 -16.35 22.63
N SER A 197 -25.34 -15.73 21.78
CA SER A 197 -24.14 -15.08 22.23
C SER A 197 -24.40 -13.89 23.17
N LYS A 198 -25.52 -13.20 23.00
CA LYS A 198 -25.97 -12.14 23.91
C LYS A 198 -26.47 -12.69 25.25
N SER A 199 -27.10 -13.86 25.28
CA SER A 199 -27.70 -14.43 26.50
C SER A 199 -26.77 -15.38 27.25
N ALA A 200 -25.97 -16.18 26.56
CA ALA A 200 -25.17 -17.25 27.16
C ALA A 200 -23.86 -16.77 27.82
N GLY A 201 -23.32 -15.60 27.39
CA GLY A 201 -22.15 -15.02 27.99
C GLY A 201 -20.95 -15.97 28.07
N ALA A 202 -20.38 -16.11 29.25
CA ALA A 202 -19.22 -16.97 29.54
C ALA A 202 -19.44 -18.47 29.25
N MET A 203 -20.69 -18.94 29.13
CA MET A 203 -20.97 -20.35 28.81
C MET A 203 -20.53 -20.75 27.40
N LEU A 204 -20.33 -19.79 26.49
CA LEU A 204 -19.81 -20.04 25.16
C LEU A 204 -18.28 -20.24 25.11
N LYS A 205 -17.57 -19.90 26.19
CA LYS A 205 -16.10 -19.97 26.25
C LYS A 205 -15.54 -21.34 25.83
N PRO A 206 -16.00 -22.50 26.32
CA PRO A 206 -15.50 -23.81 25.91
C PRO A 206 -15.70 -24.12 24.42
N HIS A 207 -16.66 -23.47 23.80
CA HIS A 207 -17.03 -23.68 22.40
C HIS A 207 -16.38 -22.70 21.44
N ALA A 208 -15.73 -21.63 21.94
CA ALA A 208 -15.12 -20.59 21.16
C ALA A 208 -14.07 -21.10 20.13
N PRO A 209 -13.22 -22.11 20.41
CA PRO A 209 -12.26 -22.64 19.44
C PRO A 209 -12.90 -23.26 18.19
N LYS A 210 -14.15 -23.69 18.26
CA LYS A 210 -14.93 -24.22 17.13
C LYS A 210 -15.82 -23.15 16.54
N LEU A 211 -16.46 -22.34 17.39
CA LEU A 211 -17.43 -21.33 17.00
C LEU A 211 -16.78 -20.18 16.20
N ILE A 212 -15.69 -19.62 16.69
CA ILE A 212 -15.03 -18.46 16.06
C ILE A 212 -14.51 -18.80 14.66
N PRO A 213 -13.74 -19.90 14.43
CA PRO A 213 -13.31 -20.27 13.10
C PRO A 213 -14.46 -20.53 12.13
N ALA A 214 -15.51 -21.24 12.55
CA ALA A 214 -16.66 -21.52 11.70
C ALA A 214 -17.40 -20.23 11.27
N LEU A 215 -17.54 -19.27 12.18
CA LEU A 215 -18.12 -17.96 11.86
C LEU A 215 -17.23 -17.18 10.89
N LEU A 216 -15.91 -17.23 11.07
CA LEU A 216 -14.94 -16.57 10.17
C LEU A 216 -14.98 -17.15 8.76
N GLU A 217 -15.02 -18.46 8.61
CA GLU A 217 -15.18 -19.12 7.30
C GLU A 217 -16.49 -18.70 6.62
N SER A 218 -17.56 -18.59 7.39
CA SER A 218 -18.88 -18.20 6.89
C SER A 218 -18.93 -16.78 6.34
N LEU A 219 -18.03 -15.88 6.77
CA LEU A 219 -17.96 -14.50 6.26
C LEU A 219 -17.75 -14.45 4.74
N SER A 220 -16.95 -15.36 4.20
CA SER A 220 -16.68 -15.41 2.75
C SER A 220 -17.69 -16.26 1.99
N VAL A 221 -18.21 -17.32 2.61
CA VAL A 221 -19.22 -18.21 1.98
C VAL A 221 -20.54 -17.48 1.74
N LEU A 222 -20.91 -16.57 2.63
CA LEU A 222 -22.16 -15.83 2.55
C LEU A 222 -22.06 -14.52 1.75
N GLU A 223 -20.92 -14.26 1.13
CA GLU A 223 -20.72 -13.10 0.30
C GLU A 223 -21.54 -13.20 -1.01
N PRO A 224 -22.24 -12.12 -1.46
CA PRO A 224 -23.00 -12.14 -2.69
C PRO A 224 -22.12 -12.41 -3.92
N GLN A 225 -22.43 -13.45 -4.68
CA GLN A 225 -21.67 -13.83 -5.89
C GLN A 225 -21.67 -12.73 -6.97
N VAL A 226 -22.66 -11.85 -6.97
CA VAL A 226 -22.74 -10.69 -7.90
C VAL A 226 -21.51 -9.81 -7.81
N LEU A 227 -20.92 -9.66 -6.62
CA LEU A 227 -19.71 -8.87 -6.41
C LEU A 227 -18.49 -9.45 -7.15
N ASN A 228 -18.40 -10.76 -7.26
CA ASN A 228 -17.35 -11.43 -8.04
C ASN A 228 -17.49 -11.16 -9.54
N TYR A 229 -18.72 -11.11 -10.03
CA TYR A 229 -18.98 -10.78 -11.44
C TYR A 229 -18.65 -9.32 -11.76
N LEU A 230 -19.01 -8.39 -10.89
CA LEU A 230 -18.69 -6.96 -11.06
C LEU A 230 -17.17 -6.71 -11.04
N SER A 231 -16.42 -7.42 -10.23
CA SER A 231 -14.97 -7.28 -10.14
C SER A 231 -14.22 -7.65 -11.42
N LEU A 232 -14.80 -8.52 -12.28
CA LEU A 232 -14.17 -8.92 -13.54
C LEU A 232 -14.03 -7.79 -14.57
N ARG A 233 -14.88 -6.76 -14.48
CA ARG A 233 -14.92 -5.62 -15.42
C ARG A 233 -14.40 -4.32 -14.80
N ALA A 234 -14.03 -4.33 -13.54
CA ALA A 234 -13.59 -3.15 -12.80
C ALA A 234 -12.08 -2.89 -13.00
N THR A 235 -11.71 -1.62 -12.96
CA THR A 235 -10.31 -1.19 -12.88
C THR A 235 -9.67 -1.61 -11.56
N GLU A 236 -8.36 -1.59 -11.44
CA GLU A 236 -7.67 -1.97 -10.20
C GLU A 236 -8.08 -1.10 -9.00
N GLN A 237 -8.30 0.20 -9.22
CA GLN A 237 -8.78 1.12 -8.17
C GLN A 237 -10.21 0.78 -7.73
N GLU A 238 -11.10 0.48 -8.68
CA GLU A 238 -12.48 0.07 -8.39
C GLU A 238 -12.51 -1.27 -7.67
N LYS A 239 -11.66 -2.23 -8.05
CA LYS A 239 -11.50 -3.52 -7.34
C LYS A 239 -11.08 -3.29 -5.89
N ALA A 240 -10.07 -2.47 -5.65
CA ALA A 240 -9.61 -2.16 -4.31
C ALA A 240 -10.69 -1.48 -3.45
N ALA A 241 -11.48 -0.56 -4.04
CA ALA A 241 -12.61 0.07 -3.37
C ALA A 241 -13.73 -0.94 -3.05
N MET A 242 -14.06 -1.82 -4.00
CA MET A 242 -15.05 -2.90 -3.80
C MET A 242 -14.60 -3.86 -2.70
N ASP A 243 -13.34 -4.27 -2.70
CA ASP A 243 -12.80 -5.19 -1.70
C ASP A 243 -12.75 -4.55 -0.31
N SER A 244 -12.45 -3.25 -0.24
CA SER A 244 -12.55 -2.49 1.01
C SER A 244 -13.98 -2.43 1.53
N ALA A 245 -14.98 -2.20 0.66
CA ALA A 245 -16.39 -2.22 1.03
C ALA A 245 -16.85 -3.61 1.48
N ARG A 246 -16.43 -4.69 0.79
CA ARG A 246 -16.68 -6.09 1.17
C ARG A 246 -16.14 -6.39 2.58
N LEU A 247 -14.91 -6.00 2.85
CA LEU A 247 -14.31 -6.21 4.17
C LEU A 247 -15.03 -5.40 5.25
N SER A 248 -15.44 -4.17 4.96
CA SER A 248 -16.23 -3.37 5.88
C SER A 248 -17.58 -4.01 6.19
N ALA A 249 -18.28 -4.52 5.17
CA ALA A 249 -19.53 -5.26 5.34
C ALA A 249 -19.34 -6.55 6.16
N ALA A 250 -18.27 -7.30 5.91
CA ALA A 250 -17.93 -8.48 6.71
C ALA A 250 -17.69 -8.13 8.19
N LYS A 251 -16.97 -7.04 8.47
CA LYS A 251 -16.69 -6.55 9.84
C LYS A 251 -17.93 -6.07 10.58
N SER A 252 -18.92 -5.54 9.88
CA SER A 252 -20.20 -5.11 10.44
C SER A 252 -21.28 -6.19 10.44
N SER A 253 -20.95 -7.41 10.02
CA SER A 253 -21.89 -8.52 9.93
C SER A 253 -22.33 -9.04 11.31
N PRO A 254 -23.53 -9.65 11.42
CA PRO A 254 -23.97 -10.30 12.65
C PRO A 254 -23.03 -11.41 13.12
N MET A 255 -22.29 -12.03 12.21
CA MET A 255 -21.28 -13.05 12.54
C MET A 255 -20.11 -12.44 13.30
N MET A 256 -19.58 -11.30 12.84
CA MET A 256 -18.54 -10.58 13.59
C MET A 256 -19.02 -10.03 14.92
N GLU A 257 -20.30 -9.61 15.02
CA GLU A 257 -20.91 -9.25 16.30
C GLU A 257 -20.87 -10.43 17.28
N THR A 258 -21.24 -11.63 16.82
CA THR A 258 -21.18 -12.87 17.62
C THR A 258 -19.75 -13.18 18.04
N ILE A 259 -18.79 -13.09 17.14
CA ILE A 259 -17.35 -13.29 17.43
C ILE A 259 -16.90 -12.32 18.52
N ASN A 260 -17.17 -11.02 18.35
CA ASN A 260 -16.76 -9.99 19.29
C ASN A 260 -17.34 -10.21 20.71
N MET A 261 -18.56 -10.71 20.80
CA MET A 261 -19.16 -11.11 22.08
C MET A 261 -18.43 -12.30 22.72
N CYS A 262 -18.07 -13.30 21.92
CA CYS A 262 -17.34 -14.46 22.42
C CYS A 262 -15.93 -14.06 22.90
N LEU A 263 -15.28 -13.12 22.22
CA LEU A 263 -13.92 -12.68 22.55
C LEU A 263 -13.83 -12.09 23.97
N GLN A 264 -14.88 -11.47 24.48
CA GLN A 264 -14.91 -10.85 25.82
C GLN A 264 -14.68 -11.85 26.97
N TYR A 265 -14.93 -13.13 26.72
CA TYR A 265 -14.83 -14.19 27.73
C TYR A 265 -13.61 -15.11 27.55
N LEU A 266 -12.72 -14.79 26.59
CA LEU A 266 -11.54 -15.62 26.31
C LEU A 266 -10.45 -15.41 27.35
N ASP A 267 -9.73 -16.49 27.63
CA ASP A 267 -8.52 -16.49 28.42
C ASP A 267 -7.53 -17.57 27.92
N VAL A 268 -6.46 -17.77 28.66
CA VAL A 268 -5.38 -18.72 28.36
C VAL A 268 -5.89 -20.13 28.06
N SER A 269 -6.98 -20.58 28.72
CA SER A 269 -7.49 -21.94 28.59
C SER A 269 -7.98 -22.28 27.19
N VAL A 270 -8.39 -21.26 26.42
CA VAL A 270 -9.01 -21.40 25.09
C VAL A 270 -8.06 -21.04 23.97
N LEU A 271 -7.09 -20.14 24.23
CA LEU A 271 -6.15 -19.65 23.22
C LEU A 271 -5.29 -20.78 22.62
N GLY A 272 -4.95 -21.80 23.39
CA GLY A 272 -4.17 -22.95 22.92
C GLY A 272 -4.78 -23.69 21.74
N GLU A 273 -6.12 -23.78 21.68
CA GLU A 273 -6.87 -24.41 20.58
C GLU A 273 -7.28 -23.41 19.50
N LEU A 274 -7.60 -22.17 19.89
CA LEU A 274 -8.09 -21.14 18.97
C LEU A 274 -6.97 -20.62 18.03
N VAL A 275 -5.80 -20.30 18.59
CA VAL A 275 -4.71 -19.69 17.84
C VAL A 275 -4.22 -20.54 16.66
N PRO A 276 -3.99 -21.86 16.78
CA PRO A 276 -3.62 -22.69 15.64
C PRO A 276 -4.63 -22.63 14.50
N ARG A 277 -5.93 -22.62 14.81
CA ARG A 277 -7.01 -22.53 13.81
C ARG A 277 -7.05 -21.16 13.13
N LEU A 278 -6.85 -20.06 13.87
CA LEU A 278 -6.72 -18.72 13.29
C LEU A 278 -5.52 -18.65 12.34
N CYS A 279 -4.39 -19.22 12.73
CA CYS A 279 -3.20 -19.28 11.87
C CYS A 279 -3.45 -20.08 10.57
N GLU A 280 -4.20 -21.17 10.66
CA GLU A 280 -4.59 -21.97 9.51
C GLU A 280 -5.49 -21.18 8.57
N LEU A 281 -6.51 -20.51 9.09
CA LEU A 281 -7.43 -19.68 8.31
C LEU A 281 -6.74 -18.52 7.59
N ILE A 282 -5.74 -17.90 8.20
CA ILE A 282 -4.96 -16.85 7.53
C ILE A 282 -4.15 -17.41 6.36
N ARG A 283 -3.56 -18.60 6.52
CA ARG A 283 -2.70 -19.22 5.50
C ARG A 283 -3.50 -19.86 4.36
N SER A 284 -4.53 -20.62 4.69
CA SER A 284 -5.28 -21.47 3.76
C SER A 284 -6.74 -21.05 3.57
N GLY A 285 -7.26 -20.14 4.39
CA GLY A 285 -8.65 -19.69 4.31
C GLY A 285 -8.97 -19.04 2.95
N VAL A 286 -10.17 -19.31 2.46
CA VAL A 286 -10.65 -18.80 1.18
C VAL A 286 -11.49 -17.55 1.42
N GLY A 287 -11.20 -16.49 0.65
CA GLY A 287 -11.98 -15.27 0.60
C GLY A 287 -11.51 -14.15 1.52
N LEU A 288 -11.88 -12.94 1.12
CA LEU A 288 -11.49 -11.68 1.75
C LEU A 288 -12.06 -11.54 3.17
N GLY A 289 -13.34 -11.89 3.35
CA GLY A 289 -14.03 -11.79 4.64
C GLY A 289 -13.37 -12.65 5.72
N THR A 290 -13.00 -13.88 5.40
CA THR A 290 -12.37 -14.82 6.33
C THR A 290 -11.00 -14.30 6.78
N LYS A 291 -10.10 -13.98 5.85
CA LYS A 291 -8.73 -13.52 6.18
C LYS A 291 -8.74 -12.17 6.89
N GLY A 292 -9.53 -11.22 6.40
CA GLY A 292 -9.68 -9.92 7.03
C GLY A 292 -10.37 -9.97 8.40
N GLY A 293 -11.33 -10.88 8.55
CA GLY A 293 -11.98 -11.19 9.84
C GLY A 293 -10.98 -11.77 10.85
N CYS A 294 -10.13 -12.71 10.43
CA CYS A 294 -9.05 -13.25 11.28
C CYS A 294 -8.10 -12.15 11.76
N ALA A 295 -7.68 -11.26 10.87
CA ALA A 295 -6.85 -10.11 11.24
C ALA A 295 -7.55 -9.23 12.29
N SER A 296 -8.86 -8.97 12.13
CA SER A 296 -9.64 -8.19 13.10
C SER A 296 -9.77 -8.90 14.47
N VAL A 297 -9.94 -10.22 14.47
CA VAL A 297 -9.95 -11.03 15.71
C VAL A 297 -8.62 -10.94 16.44
N ILE A 298 -7.50 -11.02 15.73
CA ILE A 298 -6.17 -10.87 16.34
C ILE A 298 -6.03 -9.50 17.00
N VAL A 299 -6.46 -8.42 16.34
CA VAL A 299 -6.45 -7.07 16.93
C VAL A 299 -7.26 -7.02 18.21
N SER A 300 -8.47 -7.62 18.21
CA SER A 300 -9.30 -7.68 19.40
C SER A 300 -8.63 -8.46 20.55
N LEU A 301 -7.97 -9.57 20.24
CA LEU A 301 -7.23 -10.37 21.22
C LEU A 301 -6.08 -9.59 21.86
N THR A 302 -5.37 -8.75 21.08
CA THR A 302 -4.28 -7.92 21.63
C THR A 302 -4.77 -6.90 22.66
N THR A 303 -6.04 -6.53 22.59
CA THR A 303 -6.67 -5.57 23.51
C THR A 303 -7.27 -6.27 24.73
N GLN A 304 -7.91 -7.42 24.52
CA GLN A 304 -8.67 -8.08 25.57
C GLN A 304 -7.83 -9.02 26.46
N CYS A 305 -6.86 -9.71 25.90
CA CYS A 305 -6.01 -10.66 26.64
C CYS A 305 -4.53 -10.54 26.24
N PRO A 306 -3.91 -9.35 26.39
CA PRO A 306 -2.55 -9.10 25.90
C PRO A 306 -1.51 -10.01 26.54
N GLN A 307 -1.59 -10.28 27.83
CA GLN A 307 -0.63 -11.12 28.56
C GLN A 307 -0.74 -12.60 28.17
N ASP A 308 -1.97 -13.10 28.06
CA ASP A 308 -2.24 -14.49 27.67
C ASP A 308 -1.89 -14.77 26.21
N LEU A 309 -1.85 -13.73 25.37
CA LEU A 309 -1.51 -13.82 23.96
C LEU A 309 0.00 -13.89 23.72
N THR A 310 0.82 -13.39 24.64
CA THR A 310 2.30 -13.33 24.52
C THR A 310 2.95 -14.66 24.10
N PRO A 311 2.61 -15.83 24.66
CA PRO A 311 3.21 -17.11 24.23
C PRO A 311 2.88 -17.48 22.78
N TYR A 312 1.79 -16.96 22.23
CA TYR A 312 1.29 -17.29 20.90
C TYR A 312 1.64 -16.24 19.84
N SER A 313 2.14 -15.07 20.25
CA SER A 313 2.42 -13.94 19.38
C SER A 313 3.33 -14.29 18.20
N GLY A 314 4.40 -15.06 18.41
CA GLY A 314 5.29 -15.49 17.34
C GLY A 314 4.61 -16.37 16.27
N LYS A 315 3.66 -17.24 16.67
CA LYS A 315 2.89 -18.06 15.73
C LYS A 315 1.94 -17.20 14.91
N LEU A 316 1.26 -16.25 15.55
CA LEU A 316 0.36 -15.31 14.89
C LEU A 316 1.11 -14.38 13.93
N MET A 317 2.29 -13.87 14.32
CA MET A 317 3.17 -13.10 13.44
C MET A 317 3.55 -13.89 12.20
N SER A 318 3.95 -15.15 12.36
CA SER A 318 4.30 -16.02 11.24
C SER A 318 3.12 -16.26 10.29
N ALA A 319 1.90 -16.36 10.81
CA ALA A 319 0.70 -16.47 9.98
C ALA A 319 0.39 -15.15 9.26
N LEU A 320 0.43 -14.02 9.96
CA LEU A 320 0.20 -12.70 9.37
C LEU A 320 1.23 -12.38 8.27
N LEU A 321 2.49 -12.81 8.41
CA LEU A 321 3.50 -12.68 7.36
C LEU A 321 3.08 -13.34 6.04
N SER A 322 2.38 -14.48 6.09
CA SER A 322 1.83 -15.10 4.88
C SER A 322 0.68 -14.30 4.27
N GLY A 323 -0.11 -13.62 5.10
CA GLY A 323 -1.17 -12.73 4.63
C GLY A 323 -0.66 -11.39 4.07
N LEU A 324 0.51 -10.93 4.52
CA LEU A 324 1.17 -9.75 3.96
C LEU A 324 1.60 -9.95 2.49
N THR A 325 1.88 -11.19 2.10
CA THR A 325 2.23 -11.54 0.71
C THR A 325 1.03 -12.05 -0.09
N ASP A 326 -0.19 -11.79 0.37
CA ASP A 326 -1.41 -12.13 -0.38
C ASP A 326 -1.54 -11.25 -1.64
N ARG A 327 -2.16 -11.78 -2.69
CA ARG A 327 -2.39 -11.04 -3.93
C ARG A 327 -3.35 -9.85 -3.77
N ASN A 328 -4.18 -9.88 -2.72
CA ASN A 328 -5.17 -8.85 -2.46
C ASN A 328 -4.60 -7.78 -1.51
N SER A 329 -4.53 -6.54 -1.98
CA SER A 329 -4.00 -5.40 -1.22
C SER A 329 -4.77 -5.10 0.08
N VAL A 330 -6.07 -5.38 0.13
CA VAL A 330 -6.90 -5.16 1.32
C VAL A 330 -6.57 -6.19 2.41
N ILE A 331 -6.24 -7.42 2.01
CA ILE A 331 -5.73 -8.45 2.94
C ILE A 331 -4.36 -8.05 3.47
N GLN A 332 -3.45 -7.60 2.60
CA GLN A 332 -2.13 -7.10 3.01
C GLN A 332 -2.26 -5.98 4.06
N LYS A 333 -3.08 -4.96 3.77
CA LYS A 333 -3.34 -3.84 4.70
C LYS A 333 -3.95 -4.31 6.02
N SER A 334 -4.87 -5.27 5.98
CA SER A 334 -5.48 -5.83 7.19
C SER A 334 -4.50 -6.63 8.04
N CYS A 335 -3.62 -7.41 7.40
CA CYS A 335 -2.56 -8.16 8.09
C CYS A 335 -1.48 -7.23 8.66
N ALA A 336 -1.10 -6.17 7.94
CA ALA A 336 -0.18 -5.15 8.43
C ALA A 336 -0.75 -4.42 9.65
N PHE A 337 -2.03 -4.04 9.59
CA PHE A 337 -2.75 -3.44 10.71
C PHE A 337 -2.75 -4.35 11.95
N ALA A 338 -3.07 -5.63 11.76
CA ALA A 338 -3.05 -6.61 12.85
C ALA A 338 -1.64 -6.83 13.40
N MET A 339 -0.62 -6.84 12.54
CA MET A 339 0.78 -6.94 12.95
C MET A 339 1.19 -5.74 13.81
N GLY A 340 0.81 -4.53 13.41
CA GLY A 340 1.08 -3.29 14.16
C GLY A 340 0.54 -3.31 15.59
N HIS A 341 -0.60 -3.94 15.82
CA HIS A 341 -1.17 -4.15 17.16
C HIS A 341 -0.51 -5.31 17.90
N LEU A 342 -0.21 -6.40 17.20
CA LEU A 342 0.28 -7.66 17.80
C LEU A 342 1.69 -7.51 18.39
N VAL A 343 2.57 -6.72 17.76
CA VAL A 343 3.96 -6.56 18.22
C VAL A 343 4.05 -6.04 19.65
N ARG A 344 3.08 -5.26 20.10
CA ARG A 344 3.03 -4.73 21.48
C ARG A 344 2.90 -5.83 22.53
N THR A 345 2.27 -6.96 22.17
CA THR A 345 2.07 -8.10 23.07
C THR A 345 3.14 -9.16 22.91
N SER A 346 4.12 -8.94 22.04
CA SER A 346 5.16 -9.92 21.73
C SER A 346 6.40 -9.79 22.60
N ARG A 347 7.23 -10.82 22.58
CA ARG A 347 8.57 -10.77 23.17
C ARG A 347 9.52 -10.04 22.22
N ASP A 348 10.50 -9.31 22.77
CA ASP A 348 11.50 -8.58 21.97
C ASP A 348 12.17 -9.46 20.93
N SER A 349 12.56 -10.68 21.28
CA SER A 349 13.18 -11.64 20.36
C SER A 349 12.28 -12.04 19.17
N SER A 350 10.96 -11.98 19.33
CA SER A 350 10.02 -12.24 18.22
C SER A 350 9.89 -11.02 17.33
N THR A 351 9.91 -9.84 17.91
CA THR A 351 9.90 -8.57 17.19
C THR A 351 11.19 -8.38 16.38
N GLU A 352 12.35 -8.65 16.97
CA GLU A 352 13.65 -8.62 16.27
C GLU A 352 13.64 -9.53 15.03
N LYS A 353 13.19 -10.78 15.18
CA LYS A 353 13.07 -11.72 14.06
C LYS A 353 12.11 -11.23 12.97
N LEU A 354 11.02 -10.59 13.36
CA LEU A 354 10.08 -9.97 12.43
C LEU A 354 10.76 -8.84 11.63
N LEU A 355 11.42 -7.91 12.33
CA LEU A 355 12.09 -6.77 11.72
C LEU A 355 13.25 -7.20 10.82
N GLN A 356 14.07 -8.17 11.25
CA GLN A 356 15.11 -8.76 10.40
C GLN A 356 14.54 -9.39 9.13
N LYS A 357 13.42 -10.10 9.24
CA LYS A 357 12.76 -10.68 8.08
C LYS A 357 12.20 -9.64 7.12
N LEU A 358 11.56 -8.58 7.64
CA LEU A 358 11.07 -7.47 6.82
C LEU A 358 12.22 -6.72 6.13
N SER A 359 13.30 -6.45 6.85
CA SER A 359 14.50 -5.84 6.28
C SER A 359 15.12 -6.73 5.19
N GLY A 360 15.19 -8.04 5.42
CA GLY A 360 15.64 -9.01 4.41
C GLY A 360 14.72 -9.01 3.17
N TRP A 361 13.42 -8.97 3.37
CA TRP A 361 12.47 -8.87 2.25
C TRP A 361 12.70 -7.59 1.42
N TYR A 362 12.86 -6.46 2.08
CA TYR A 362 13.08 -5.19 1.41
C TYR A 362 14.38 -5.16 0.61
N MET A 363 15.48 -5.69 1.19
CA MET A 363 16.83 -5.62 0.61
C MET A 363 17.11 -6.69 -0.46
N GLU A 364 16.50 -7.88 -0.33
CA GLU A 364 16.86 -9.06 -1.12
C GLU A 364 15.80 -9.48 -2.15
N LYS A 365 14.53 -9.09 -1.93
CA LYS A 365 13.43 -9.46 -2.83
C LYS A 365 13.14 -8.34 -3.82
N GLU A 366 13.03 -8.71 -5.10
CA GLU A 366 12.77 -7.75 -6.18
C GLU A 366 11.28 -7.50 -6.42
N GLU A 367 10.42 -8.47 -6.04
CA GLU A 367 8.98 -8.34 -6.28
C GLU A 367 8.39 -7.20 -5.42
N PRO A 368 7.60 -6.30 -6.01
CA PRO A 368 7.02 -5.14 -5.32
C PRO A 368 6.22 -5.50 -4.07
N ILE A 369 5.56 -6.66 -4.08
CA ILE A 369 4.72 -7.13 -2.97
C ILE A 369 5.45 -7.17 -1.63
N TYR A 370 6.74 -7.55 -1.62
CA TYR A 370 7.53 -7.61 -0.39
C TYR A 370 7.89 -6.22 0.12
N LYS A 371 8.19 -5.29 -0.79
CA LYS A 371 8.49 -3.90 -0.42
C LYS A 371 7.27 -3.19 0.13
N THR A 372 6.13 -3.31 -0.56
CA THR A 372 4.83 -2.80 -0.10
C THR A 372 4.45 -3.37 1.28
N SER A 373 4.60 -4.68 1.45
CA SER A 373 4.30 -5.35 2.73
C SER A 373 5.19 -4.85 3.87
N CYS A 374 6.46 -4.57 3.57
CA CYS A 374 7.41 -4.02 4.53
C CYS A 374 6.99 -2.60 4.94
N ALA A 375 6.72 -1.72 3.97
CA ALA A 375 6.29 -0.35 4.23
C ALA A 375 5.00 -0.29 5.06
N LEU A 376 3.98 -1.04 4.65
CA LEU A 376 2.70 -1.13 5.37
C LEU A 376 2.86 -1.62 6.79
N THR A 377 3.70 -2.64 6.99
CA THR A 377 3.88 -3.25 8.33
C THR A 377 4.64 -2.31 9.26
N ILE A 378 5.74 -1.72 8.80
CA ILE A 378 6.53 -0.80 9.61
C ILE A 378 5.73 0.48 9.92
N HIS A 379 5.00 1.01 8.96
CA HIS A 379 4.09 2.14 9.18
C HIS A 379 3.02 1.80 10.24
N ALA A 380 2.41 0.60 10.16
CA ALA A 380 1.43 0.15 11.14
C ALA A 380 2.06 -0.02 12.54
N ILE A 381 3.29 -0.53 12.64
CA ILE A 381 4.02 -0.63 13.92
C ILE A 381 4.23 0.77 14.50
N GLY A 382 4.69 1.73 13.70
CA GLY A 382 4.89 3.12 14.14
C GLY A 382 3.61 3.74 14.69
N ARG A 383 2.50 3.51 14.01
CA ARG A 383 1.20 4.11 14.36
C ARG A 383 0.51 3.47 15.57
N TYR A 384 0.57 2.13 15.70
CA TYR A 384 -0.18 1.38 16.72
C TYR A 384 0.67 0.88 17.88
N SER A 385 1.98 0.83 17.72
CA SER A 385 2.94 0.40 18.74
C SER A 385 4.22 1.26 18.71
N PRO A 386 4.11 2.60 18.87
CA PRO A 386 5.23 3.53 18.72
C PRO A 386 6.39 3.24 19.67
N ASP A 387 6.12 2.72 20.86
CA ASP A 387 7.16 2.38 21.82
C ASP A 387 8.03 1.22 21.32
N VAL A 388 7.44 0.24 20.64
CA VAL A 388 8.18 -0.87 20.01
C VAL A 388 9.08 -0.32 18.90
N LEU A 389 8.57 0.58 18.06
CA LEU A 389 9.36 1.19 16.99
C LEU A 389 10.54 1.99 17.58
N LYS A 390 10.34 2.75 18.66
CA LYS A 390 11.40 3.52 19.32
C LYS A 390 12.50 2.61 19.88
N ASN A 391 12.14 1.47 20.45
CA ASN A 391 13.11 0.51 20.98
C ASN A 391 13.99 -0.10 19.86
N HIS A 392 13.45 -0.22 18.66
CA HIS A 392 14.13 -0.77 17.47
C HIS A 392 14.46 0.31 16.40
N ALA A 393 14.51 1.58 16.79
CA ALA A 393 14.69 2.70 15.89
C ALA A 393 15.96 2.60 15.02
N LYS A 394 17.06 2.08 15.56
CA LYS A 394 18.35 1.87 14.86
C LYS A 394 18.24 0.87 13.70
N GLU A 395 17.29 -0.05 13.75
CA GLU A 395 17.08 -1.06 12.70
C GLU A 395 16.04 -0.57 11.67
N VAL A 396 15.01 0.12 12.15
CA VAL A 396 13.83 0.49 11.35
C VAL A 396 14.02 1.82 10.62
N LEU A 397 14.54 2.85 11.28
CA LEU A 397 14.63 4.19 10.70
C LEU A 397 15.61 4.29 9.53
N PRO A 398 16.77 3.60 9.53
CA PRO A 398 17.62 3.56 8.35
C PRO A 398 16.94 2.92 7.13
N LEU A 399 16.12 1.89 7.37
CA LEU A 399 15.34 1.28 6.31
C LEU A 399 14.27 2.24 5.77
N ALA A 400 13.60 2.97 6.66
CA ALA A 400 12.62 3.98 6.26
C ALA A 400 13.27 5.11 5.45
N PHE A 401 14.45 5.58 5.87
CA PHE A 401 15.22 6.56 5.12
C PHE A 401 15.59 6.07 3.72
N LEU A 402 16.05 4.84 3.59
CA LEU A 402 16.33 4.23 2.30
C LEU A 402 15.05 4.14 1.45
N GLY A 403 13.93 3.72 2.05
CA GLY A 403 12.63 3.60 1.38
C GLY A 403 12.07 4.91 0.82
N MET A 404 12.34 6.05 1.47
CA MET A 404 11.95 7.37 0.95
C MET A 404 12.59 7.73 -0.39
N HIS A 405 13.70 7.09 -0.74
CA HIS A 405 14.46 7.34 -1.97
C HIS A 405 14.19 6.27 -3.04
N GLU A 406 13.09 5.53 -2.93
CA GLU A 406 12.69 4.54 -3.93
C GLU A 406 12.35 5.22 -5.26
N ILE A 407 12.85 4.64 -6.36
CA ILE A 407 12.61 5.16 -7.70
C ILE A 407 11.25 4.66 -8.17
N ALA A 408 10.29 5.57 -8.33
CA ALA A 408 8.96 5.26 -8.83
C ALA A 408 9.00 4.88 -10.32
N ASP A 409 8.41 3.75 -10.68
CA ASP A 409 8.08 3.43 -12.07
C ASP A 409 6.86 4.29 -12.48
N GLU A 410 6.94 5.01 -13.60
CA GLU A 410 5.96 6.04 -14.02
C GLU A 410 4.49 5.57 -14.12
N GLU A 411 4.23 4.27 -14.09
CA GLU A 411 2.91 3.69 -14.34
C GLU A 411 2.11 3.22 -13.10
N LYS A 412 2.65 3.24 -11.87
CA LYS A 412 1.97 2.61 -10.71
C LYS A 412 2.01 3.44 -9.43
N SER A 413 1.04 3.18 -8.58
CA SER A 413 0.73 3.61 -7.21
C SER A 413 1.89 3.79 -6.20
N GLU A 414 3.13 3.81 -6.65
CA GLU A 414 4.36 3.88 -5.83
C GLU A 414 4.51 5.20 -5.07
N LYS A 415 3.74 6.22 -5.45
CA LYS A 415 3.65 7.47 -4.66
C LYS A 415 3.10 7.25 -3.25
N GLU A 416 2.21 6.26 -3.06
CA GLU A 416 1.65 5.95 -1.74
C GLU A 416 2.69 5.29 -0.83
N GLU A 417 3.55 4.42 -1.34
CA GLU A 417 4.58 3.73 -0.55
C GLU A 417 5.69 4.67 -0.11
N CYS A 418 6.14 5.53 -1.01
CA CYS A 418 7.12 6.58 -0.69
C CYS A 418 6.58 7.53 0.40
N ASN A 419 5.28 7.81 0.40
CA ASN A 419 4.64 8.60 1.45
C ASN A 419 4.64 7.87 2.80
N LEU A 420 4.39 6.55 2.83
CA LEU A 420 4.42 5.77 4.07
C LEU A 420 5.81 5.78 4.73
N TRP A 421 6.87 5.59 3.95
CA TRP A 421 8.23 5.68 4.46
C TRP A 421 8.59 7.08 4.96
N THR A 422 8.13 8.09 4.25
CA THR A 422 8.31 9.50 4.63
C THR A 422 7.59 9.81 5.94
N GLU A 423 6.36 9.32 6.13
CA GLU A 423 5.62 9.46 7.38
C GLU A 423 6.37 8.77 8.53
N VAL A 424 6.81 7.51 8.35
CA VAL A 424 7.57 6.78 9.37
C VAL A 424 8.84 7.54 9.78
N TRP A 425 9.58 8.08 8.81
CA TRP A 425 10.79 8.87 9.10
C TRP A 425 10.44 10.16 9.84
N GLN A 426 9.55 10.98 9.31
CA GLN A 426 9.23 12.31 9.84
C GLN A 426 8.61 12.28 11.23
N GLU A 427 7.76 11.28 11.52
CA GLU A 427 7.12 11.14 12.84
C GLU A 427 8.09 10.69 13.93
N ASN A 428 9.22 10.06 13.58
CA ASN A 428 10.12 9.44 14.56
C ASN A 428 11.49 10.11 14.68
N VAL A 429 11.76 11.18 13.92
CA VAL A 429 13.02 11.93 14.02
C VAL A 429 12.80 13.42 14.31
N PRO A 430 13.72 14.09 15.01
CA PRO A 430 13.64 15.52 15.29
C PRO A 430 14.06 16.37 14.07
N GLY A 431 13.33 16.25 12.96
CA GLY A 431 13.67 16.87 11.68
C GLY A 431 14.74 16.08 10.90
N SER A 432 14.86 16.40 9.60
CA SER A 432 15.69 15.62 8.68
C SER A 432 17.17 15.61 9.07
N PHE A 433 17.74 16.76 9.33
CA PHE A 433 19.14 16.90 9.78
C PHE A 433 19.40 16.17 11.11
N GLY A 434 18.52 16.35 12.09
CA GLY A 434 18.63 15.69 13.40
C GLY A 434 18.55 14.18 13.31
N GLY A 435 17.67 13.67 12.46
CA GLY A 435 17.51 12.24 12.22
C GLY A 435 18.76 11.63 11.55
N ILE A 436 19.28 12.26 10.50
CA ILE A 436 20.51 11.80 9.84
C ILE A 436 21.68 11.80 10.83
N ARG A 437 21.82 12.85 11.65
CA ARG A 437 22.88 12.93 12.65
C ARG A 437 22.81 11.81 13.69
N LEU A 438 21.60 11.48 14.16
CA LEU A 438 21.39 10.44 15.18
C LEU A 438 21.71 9.02 14.68
N TYR A 439 21.42 8.75 13.42
CA TYR A 439 21.53 7.40 12.83
C TYR A 439 22.56 7.32 11.70
N LEU A 440 23.51 8.26 11.63
CA LEU A 440 24.45 8.39 10.51
C LEU A 440 25.22 7.10 10.18
N GLN A 441 25.70 6.41 11.19
CA GLN A 441 26.46 5.16 11.00
C GLN A 441 25.57 4.06 10.41
N GLU A 442 24.36 3.90 10.93
CA GLU A 442 23.39 2.92 10.45
C GLU A 442 22.90 3.27 9.03
N LEU A 443 22.69 4.56 8.74
CA LEU A 443 22.31 5.07 7.41
C LEU A 443 23.41 4.78 6.37
N ILE A 444 24.65 5.04 6.69
CA ILE A 444 25.79 4.73 5.81
C ILE A 444 25.91 3.23 5.59
N THR A 445 25.72 2.44 6.64
CA THR A 445 25.78 0.96 6.55
C THR A 445 24.70 0.41 5.62
N ILE A 446 23.47 0.88 5.74
CA ILE A 446 22.37 0.37 4.89
C ILE A 446 22.48 0.86 3.45
N THR A 447 22.89 2.11 3.23
CA THR A 447 23.11 2.64 1.88
C THR A 447 24.27 1.96 1.18
N GLN A 448 25.35 1.64 1.89
CA GLN A 448 26.45 0.83 1.35
C GLN A 448 26.00 -0.59 0.97
N LYS A 449 25.21 -1.25 1.82
CA LYS A 449 24.56 -2.51 1.49
C LYS A 449 23.72 -2.42 0.22
N ALA A 450 22.94 -1.34 0.08
CA ALA A 450 22.13 -1.10 -1.10
C ALA A 450 23.00 -0.94 -2.37
N LEU A 451 24.10 -0.20 -2.30
CA LEU A 451 25.05 -0.03 -3.40
C LEU A 451 25.73 -1.35 -3.81
N GLN A 452 25.91 -2.29 -2.89
CA GLN A 452 26.49 -3.61 -3.14
C GLN A 452 25.45 -4.66 -3.60
N SER A 453 24.16 -4.32 -3.60
CA SER A 453 23.09 -5.22 -4.02
C SER A 453 23.27 -5.69 -5.48
N GLN A 454 22.69 -6.84 -5.82
CA GLN A 454 22.61 -7.31 -7.21
C GLN A 454 21.53 -6.55 -8.01
N SER A 455 20.54 -5.99 -7.32
CA SER A 455 19.45 -5.23 -7.95
C SER A 455 19.90 -3.83 -8.37
N TRP A 456 19.70 -3.50 -9.66
CA TRP A 456 20.03 -2.18 -10.21
C TRP A 456 19.21 -1.06 -9.56
N LYS A 457 17.92 -1.30 -9.32
CA LYS A 457 17.03 -0.35 -8.64
C LYS A 457 17.53 -0.05 -7.22
N MET A 458 17.95 -1.08 -6.48
CA MET A 458 18.48 -0.91 -5.13
C MET A 458 19.81 -0.15 -5.10
N LYS A 459 20.68 -0.39 -6.06
CA LYS A 459 21.94 0.40 -6.21
C LYS A 459 21.65 1.88 -6.45
N ALA A 460 20.75 2.19 -7.38
CA ALA A 460 20.36 3.56 -7.67
C ALA A 460 19.70 4.24 -6.46
N GLN A 461 18.82 3.55 -5.78
CA GLN A 461 18.19 4.01 -4.53
C GLN A 461 19.23 4.31 -3.44
N GLY A 462 20.20 3.42 -3.25
CA GLY A 462 21.32 3.62 -2.33
C GLY A 462 22.16 4.85 -2.68
N ALA A 463 22.39 5.11 -3.97
CA ALA A 463 23.09 6.30 -4.44
C ALA A 463 22.33 7.58 -4.14
N ILE A 464 21.02 7.63 -4.41
CA ILE A 464 20.17 8.78 -4.11
C ILE A 464 20.15 9.07 -2.59
N ALA A 465 19.99 8.03 -1.79
CA ALA A 465 20.02 8.15 -0.34
C ALA A 465 21.36 8.69 0.17
N MET A 466 22.48 8.23 -0.40
CA MET A 466 23.81 8.70 -0.07
C MET A 466 24.03 10.16 -0.46
N ALA A 467 23.57 10.56 -1.64
CA ALA A 467 23.58 11.96 -2.07
C ALA A 467 22.78 12.86 -1.11
N SER A 468 21.64 12.40 -0.65
CA SER A 468 20.79 13.10 0.33
C SER A 468 21.52 13.28 1.67
N ILE A 469 22.20 12.25 2.18
CA ILE A 469 23.03 12.34 3.39
C ILE A 469 24.12 13.39 3.21
N ALA A 470 24.90 13.31 2.14
CA ALA A 470 26.01 14.23 1.88
C ALA A 470 25.54 15.68 1.76
N LYS A 471 24.43 15.91 1.05
CA LYS A 471 23.85 17.25 0.85
C LYS A 471 23.39 17.90 2.14
N GLN A 472 22.79 17.12 3.03
CA GLN A 472 22.20 17.63 4.28
C GLN A 472 23.21 17.73 5.44
N THR A 473 24.25 16.89 5.45
CA THR A 473 25.17 16.75 6.60
C THR A 473 26.64 16.72 6.20
N SER A 474 27.03 17.59 5.27
CA SER A 474 28.39 17.65 4.73
C SER A 474 29.51 17.62 5.79
N SER A 475 29.31 18.29 6.93
CA SER A 475 30.27 18.35 8.03
C SER A 475 30.45 17.04 8.82
N LEU A 476 29.53 16.09 8.69
CA LEU A 476 29.52 14.83 9.42
C LEU A 476 30.00 13.63 8.59
N VAL A 477 30.05 13.78 7.26
CA VAL A 477 30.43 12.74 6.30
C VAL A 477 31.93 12.43 6.25
N PRO A 478 32.87 13.36 6.54
CA PRO A 478 34.30 13.16 6.36
C PRO A 478 34.87 11.83 6.91
N PRO A 479 34.51 11.35 8.11
CA PRO A 479 35.03 10.08 8.63
C PRO A 479 34.67 8.86 7.78
N TYR A 480 33.62 8.95 6.97
CA TYR A 480 33.09 7.88 6.12
C TYR A 480 33.38 8.08 4.63
N LEU A 481 34.02 9.20 4.26
CA LEU A 481 34.20 9.64 2.89
C LEU A 481 34.89 8.60 2.00
N GLY A 482 35.98 8.01 2.49
CA GLY A 482 36.71 6.97 1.76
C GLY A 482 35.86 5.75 1.45
N MET A 483 35.07 5.30 2.41
CA MET A 483 34.18 4.15 2.25
C MET A 483 33.03 4.47 1.24
N ILE A 484 32.44 5.63 1.34
CA ILE A 484 31.37 6.10 0.47
C ILE A 484 31.84 6.18 -0.99
N LEU A 485 32.96 6.90 -1.22
CA LEU A 485 33.49 7.08 -2.56
C LEU A 485 33.93 5.76 -3.19
N THR A 486 34.57 4.89 -2.39
CA THR A 486 34.97 3.56 -2.87
C THR A 486 33.74 2.75 -3.33
N ALA A 487 32.66 2.75 -2.54
CA ALA A 487 31.43 2.03 -2.88
C ALA A 487 30.76 2.60 -4.16
N LEU A 488 30.71 3.92 -4.30
CA LEU A 488 30.14 4.58 -5.47
C LEU A 488 30.98 4.30 -6.74
N LEU A 489 32.32 4.40 -6.66
CA LEU A 489 33.23 4.13 -7.76
C LEU A 489 33.20 2.67 -8.21
N GLN A 490 33.11 1.73 -7.27
CA GLN A 490 32.91 0.31 -7.58
C GLN A 490 31.58 0.07 -8.31
N GLY A 491 30.52 0.80 -7.95
CA GLY A 491 29.23 0.75 -8.62
C GLY A 491 29.27 1.26 -10.07
N LEU A 492 30.20 2.16 -10.41
CA LEU A 492 30.38 2.65 -11.79
C LEU A 492 31.02 1.63 -12.72
N ALA A 493 31.67 0.58 -12.19
CA ALA A 493 32.33 -0.41 -13.03
C ALA A 493 31.32 -1.16 -13.92
N GLY A 494 31.71 -1.46 -15.17
CA GLY A 494 30.95 -2.30 -16.08
C GLY A 494 30.04 -1.56 -17.06
N ARG A 495 28.93 -2.23 -17.46
CA ARG A 495 28.01 -1.73 -18.50
C ARG A 495 27.07 -0.65 -17.94
N THR A 496 26.49 0.14 -18.83
CA THR A 496 25.42 1.07 -18.50
C THR A 496 24.10 0.32 -18.26
N TRP A 497 23.33 0.76 -17.26
CA TRP A 497 22.02 0.23 -16.91
C TRP A 497 21.12 1.41 -16.45
N ALA A 498 19.82 1.24 -16.50
CA ALA A 498 18.84 2.27 -16.12
C ALA A 498 18.94 2.60 -14.63
N GLY A 499 19.24 3.87 -14.31
CA GLY A 499 19.46 4.34 -12.93
C GLY A 499 20.95 4.46 -12.54
N LYS A 500 21.90 4.02 -13.40
CA LYS A 500 23.35 4.17 -13.12
C LYS A 500 23.75 5.64 -13.01
N GLU A 501 23.03 6.54 -13.65
CA GLU A 501 23.19 8.00 -13.56
C GLU A 501 23.09 8.53 -12.13
N GLU A 502 22.33 7.86 -11.25
CA GLU A 502 22.22 8.27 -9.84
C GLU A 502 23.55 8.10 -9.08
N LEU A 503 24.38 7.13 -9.47
CA LEU A 503 25.73 6.98 -8.92
C LEU A 503 26.61 8.21 -9.24
N LEU A 504 26.53 8.71 -10.48
CA LEU A 504 27.26 9.90 -10.90
C LEU A 504 26.79 11.15 -10.16
N LYS A 505 25.47 11.33 -10.03
CA LYS A 505 24.88 12.42 -9.24
C LYS A 505 25.32 12.35 -7.77
N ALA A 506 25.38 11.15 -7.20
CA ALA A 506 25.84 10.95 -5.83
C ALA A 506 27.32 11.29 -5.67
N ILE A 507 28.19 10.91 -6.61
CA ILE A 507 29.61 11.27 -6.60
C ILE A 507 29.75 12.79 -6.66
N ALA A 508 29.06 13.46 -7.59
CA ALA A 508 29.08 14.91 -7.68
C ALA A 508 28.66 15.60 -6.40
N CYS A 509 27.56 15.12 -5.76
CA CYS A 509 27.08 15.62 -4.47
C CYS A 509 28.11 15.44 -3.35
N VAL A 510 28.68 14.24 -3.22
CA VAL A 510 29.63 13.91 -2.14
C VAL A 510 30.92 14.73 -2.31
N VAL A 511 31.47 14.79 -3.53
CA VAL A 511 32.68 15.53 -3.83
C VAL A 511 32.49 17.04 -3.59
N THR A 512 31.35 17.57 -4.02
CA THR A 512 31.06 19.01 -3.82
C THR A 512 30.85 19.33 -2.32
N ALA A 513 30.15 18.45 -1.59
CA ALA A 513 29.89 18.66 -0.17
C ALA A 513 31.15 18.53 0.72
N CYS A 514 32.12 17.71 0.30
CA CYS A 514 33.31 17.37 1.10
C CYS A 514 34.62 17.79 0.40
N SER A 515 34.59 18.78 -0.50
CA SER A 515 35.74 19.21 -1.30
C SER A 515 36.98 19.56 -0.45
N ALA A 516 36.81 20.26 0.66
CA ALA A 516 37.86 20.62 1.58
C ALA A 516 38.57 19.41 2.25
N GLU A 517 37.85 18.33 2.45
CA GLU A 517 38.39 17.10 3.05
C GLU A 517 39.10 16.22 2.01
N LEU A 518 38.71 16.31 0.74
CA LEU A 518 39.34 15.59 -0.36
C LEU A 518 40.78 16.10 -0.66
N GLU A 519 41.08 17.34 -0.30
CA GLU A 519 42.43 17.90 -0.41
C GLU A 519 43.42 17.27 0.59
N LYS A 520 42.88 16.63 1.67
CA LYS A 520 43.69 15.94 2.67
C LYS A 520 43.94 14.52 2.21
N SER A 521 45.19 14.14 2.01
CA SER A 521 45.59 12.77 1.68
C SER A 521 45.34 11.86 2.89
N VAL A 522 44.24 11.07 2.88
CA VAL A 522 43.89 10.10 3.92
C VAL A 522 44.11 8.67 3.39
N PRO A 523 44.76 7.78 4.14
CA PRO A 523 44.89 6.38 3.74
C PRO A 523 43.51 5.74 3.46
N ASN A 524 43.41 4.94 2.41
CA ASN A 524 42.17 4.26 1.95
C ASN A 524 41.05 5.17 1.43
N GLN A 525 41.36 6.46 1.15
CA GLN A 525 40.42 7.36 0.47
C GLN A 525 40.84 7.47 -1.01
N PRO A 526 39.91 7.31 -1.98
CA PRO A 526 40.21 7.57 -3.39
C PRO A 526 40.71 8.98 -3.59
N SER A 527 41.80 9.15 -4.36
CA SER A 527 42.32 10.45 -4.70
C SER A 527 41.40 11.20 -5.67
N THR A 528 41.45 12.52 -5.68
CA THR A 528 40.72 13.35 -6.63
C THR A 528 40.96 12.93 -8.08
N ASN A 529 42.22 12.56 -8.39
CA ASN A 529 42.63 12.08 -9.71
C ASN A 529 41.96 10.73 -10.07
N GLU A 530 41.88 9.75 -9.13
CA GLU A 530 41.19 8.50 -9.38
C GLU A 530 39.69 8.70 -9.60
N ILE A 531 39.05 9.61 -8.85
CA ILE A 531 37.64 9.97 -9.02
C ILE A 531 37.42 10.56 -10.41
N LEU A 532 38.22 11.55 -10.80
CA LEU A 532 38.12 12.18 -12.12
C LEU A 532 38.36 11.19 -13.26
N GLN A 533 39.34 10.31 -13.15
CA GLN A 533 39.61 9.28 -14.15
C GLN A 533 38.44 8.36 -14.35
N ALA A 534 37.79 7.92 -13.24
CA ALA A 534 36.62 7.05 -13.29
C ALA A 534 35.41 7.75 -13.94
N VAL A 535 35.15 9.01 -13.58
CA VAL A 535 34.04 9.78 -14.14
C VAL A 535 34.26 10.14 -15.62
N LEU A 536 35.47 10.57 -16.02
CA LEU A 536 35.83 10.87 -17.42
C LEU A 536 35.66 9.63 -18.31
N LYS A 537 35.99 8.43 -17.79
CA LYS A 537 35.74 7.18 -18.51
C LYS A 537 34.25 6.93 -18.77
N GLU A 538 33.39 7.34 -17.85
CA GLU A 538 31.94 7.22 -18.06
C GLU A 538 31.40 8.24 -19.07
N CYS A 539 32.05 9.39 -19.25
CA CYS A 539 31.73 10.38 -20.30
C CYS A 539 31.91 9.85 -21.73
N SER A 540 32.68 8.79 -21.91
CA SER A 540 32.91 8.17 -23.24
C SER A 540 31.81 7.17 -23.64
N LYS A 541 30.84 6.83 -22.78
CA LYS A 541 29.75 5.90 -23.07
C LYS A 541 28.81 6.44 -24.15
N GLU A 542 28.19 5.54 -24.92
CA GLU A 542 27.37 5.89 -26.08
C GLU A 542 25.97 6.40 -25.75
N ASN A 543 25.36 5.93 -24.62
CA ASN A 543 24.01 6.34 -24.24
C ASN A 543 23.95 7.84 -23.94
N LEU A 544 23.19 8.58 -24.74
CA LEU A 544 23.16 10.05 -24.72
C LEU A 544 22.65 10.61 -23.38
N LYS A 545 21.56 10.08 -22.83
CA LYS A 545 21.01 10.52 -21.53
C LYS A 545 22.00 10.32 -20.39
N TYR A 546 22.66 9.18 -20.36
CA TYR A 546 23.68 8.86 -19.37
C TYR A 546 24.92 9.76 -19.54
N LYS A 547 25.35 9.99 -20.77
CA LYS A 547 26.51 10.83 -21.10
C LYS A 547 26.35 12.26 -20.63
N ILE A 548 25.14 12.86 -20.76
CA ILE A 548 24.86 14.20 -20.24
C ILE A 548 25.14 14.28 -18.74
N VAL A 549 24.63 13.30 -17.97
CA VAL A 549 24.84 13.26 -16.53
C VAL A 549 26.32 13.02 -16.19
N ALA A 550 27.02 12.18 -16.95
CA ALA A 550 28.45 11.94 -16.75
C ALA A 550 29.27 13.19 -16.97
N ILE A 551 28.98 13.93 -18.03
CA ILE A 551 29.67 15.22 -18.34
C ILE A 551 29.37 16.25 -17.24
N SER A 552 28.11 16.36 -16.79
CA SER A 552 27.75 17.25 -15.68
C SER A 552 28.49 16.88 -14.39
N CYS A 553 28.55 15.59 -14.08
CA CYS A 553 29.28 15.09 -12.91
C CYS A 553 30.80 15.43 -13.02
N ALA A 554 31.41 15.20 -14.17
CA ALA A 554 32.81 15.53 -14.40
C ALA A 554 33.08 17.02 -14.19
N ALA A 555 32.19 17.88 -14.69
CA ALA A 555 32.27 19.32 -14.49
C ALA A 555 32.13 19.75 -13.02
N ASP A 556 31.18 19.14 -12.29
CA ASP A 556 31.01 19.43 -10.87
C ASP A 556 32.22 18.96 -10.04
N VAL A 557 32.82 17.82 -10.38
CA VAL A 557 34.05 17.32 -9.74
C VAL A 557 35.23 18.21 -10.05
N LEU A 558 35.42 18.63 -11.30
CA LEU A 558 36.47 19.58 -11.68
C LEU A 558 36.31 20.92 -10.95
N LYS A 559 35.09 21.41 -10.83
CA LYS A 559 34.78 22.65 -10.09
C LYS A 559 35.12 22.52 -8.59
N ALA A 560 34.83 21.38 -8.00
CA ALA A 560 35.00 21.14 -6.56
C ALA A 560 36.44 20.80 -6.17
N THR A 561 37.22 20.23 -7.09
CA THR A 561 38.62 19.84 -6.87
C THR A 561 39.57 20.90 -7.47
N LYS A 562 40.84 20.90 -7.04
CA LYS A 562 41.86 21.77 -7.63
C LYS A 562 42.64 21.10 -8.77
N GLU A 563 42.20 19.96 -9.21
CA GLU A 563 42.83 19.19 -10.28
C GLU A 563 42.61 19.87 -11.64
N ASP A 564 43.68 20.01 -12.39
CA ASP A 564 43.63 20.55 -13.76
C ASP A 564 43.65 19.40 -14.78
N ARG A 565 42.48 18.86 -15.09
CA ARG A 565 42.27 17.89 -16.19
C ARG A 565 41.29 18.41 -17.23
N PHE A 566 41.26 19.72 -17.40
CA PHE A 566 40.32 20.34 -18.35
C PHE A 566 40.55 19.88 -19.79
N GLN A 567 41.81 19.60 -20.18
CA GLN A 567 42.13 19.11 -21.52
C GLN A 567 41.33 17.82 -21.85
N GLU A 568 41.41 16.81 -20.99
CA GLU A 568 40.70 15.55 -21.23
C GLU A 568 39.18 15.74 -21.27
N PHE A 569 38.67 16.66 -20.46
CA PHE A 569 37.26 17.00 -20.45
C PHE A 569 36.84 17.73 -21.74
N SER A 570 37.60 18.70 -22.17
CA SER A 570 37.34 19.49 -23.37
C SER A 570 37.43 18.63 -24.64
N ASP A 571 38.37 17.68 -24.70
CA ASP A 571 38.53 16.75 -25.81
C ASP A 571 37.30 15.85 -26.00
N ILE A 572 36.51 15.64 -24.94
CA ILE A 572 35.23 14.92 -25.01
C ILE A 572 34.07 15.84 -25.38
N VAL A 573 33.98 17.02 -24.77
CA VAL A 573 32.80 17.88 -24.84
C VAL A 573 32.78 18.76 -26.09
N ILE A 574 33.93 19.35 -26.50
CA ILE A 574 34.00 20.24 -27.66
C ILE A 574 33.62 19.54 -28.97
N PRO A 575 34.11 18.32 -29.28
CA PRO A 575 33.70 17.61 -30.48
C PRO A 575 32.21 17.30 -30.51
N LEU A 576 31.60 17.02 -29.34
CA LEU A 576 30.17 16.74 -29.23
C LEU A 576 29.31 17.98 -29.51
N ILE A 577 29.74 19.17 -29.02
CA ILE A 577 29.08 20.43 -29.33
C ILE A 577 29.22 20.75 -30.84
N LYS A 578 30.39 20.52 -31.43
CA LYS A 578 30.63 20.74 -32.85
C LYS A 578 29.84 19.79 -33.75
N LYS A 579 29.70 18.50 -33.37
CA LYS A 579 28.96 17.47 -34.13
C LYS A 579 27.45 17.65 -34.11
N ASN A 580 26.92 18.19 -33.05
CA ASN A 580 25.47 18.43 -32.89
C ASN A 580 25.05 19.81 -33.45
N SER A 581 25.78 20.34 -34.43
CA SER A 581 25.31 21.47 -35.23
C SER A 581 24.07 21.00 -36.00
N PHE A 582 22.95 21.68 -35.79
CA PHE A 582 21.71 21.51 -36.57
C PHE A 582 21.91 21.96 -38.01
N GLU A 583 22.75 21.29 -38.75
CA GLU A 583 22.67 21.35 -40.20
C GLU A 583 21.52 20.42 -40.59
N SER A 584 20.47 21.01 -41.06
CA SER A 584 19.37 20.39 -41.77
C SER A 584 19.91 19.61 -43.00
N SER A 585 20.56 18.48 -42.76
CA SER A 585 20.75 17.50 -43.82
C SER A 585 19.36 16.87 -44.09
N GLY A 586 18.78 17.30 -45.18
CA GLY A 586 17.52 16.82 -45.72
C GLY A 586 17.58 15.35 -46.11
N VAL A 587 17.63 14.47 -45.11
CA VAL A 587 17.34 13.05 -45.26
C VAL A 587 16.00 12.79 -44.58
N GLN A 588 14.96 12.77 -45.42
CA GLN A 588 13.65 12.25 -45.04
C GLN A 588 13.81 10.76 -44.67
N THR A 589 13.96 10.47 -43.40
CA THR A 589 13.72 9.15 -42.87
C THR A 589 12.27 9.10 -42.36
N THR A 590 11.52 8.13 -42.84
CA THR A 590 10.15 7.80 -42.49
C THR A 590 10.06 7.31 -41.03
N LYS A 591 10.28 8.18 -40.06
CA LYS A 591 9.98 7.95 -38.65
C LYS A 591 8.75 8.78 -38.28
N ASN A 592 7.92 8.24 -37.39
CA ASN A 592 6.73 8.93 -36.85
C ASN A 592 7.11 10.30 -36.31
N GLU A 593 6.25 11.30 -36.52
CA GLU A 593 6.51 12.71 -36.12
C GLU A 593 6.80 12.84 -34.62
N ASP A 594 6.14 12.05 -33.77
CA ASP A 594 6.35 12.02 -32.30
C ASP A 594 7.73 11.49 -31.86
N GLU A 595 8.32 10.55 -32.60
CA GLU A 595 9.66 10.04 -32.30
C GLU A 595 10.74 11.06 -32.69
N ASN A 596 10.51 11.80 -33.75
CA ASN A 596 11.42 12.83 -34.25
C ASN A 596 11.44 14.08 -33.32
N GLU A 597 10.31 14.40 -32.70
CA GLU A 597 10.21 15.50 -31.74
C GLU A 597 10.93 15.19 -30.42
N LYS A 598 10.78 13.98 -29.90
CA LYS A 598 11.49 13.51 -28.69
C LYS A 598 13.02 13.43 -28.91
N GLU A 599 13.46 13.03 -30.09
CA GLU A 599 14.89 12.98 -30.42
C GLU A 599 15.50 14.38 -30.52
N LYS A 600 14.77 15.34 -31.07
CA LYS A 600 15.17 16.77 -31.12
C LYS A 600 15.22 17.39 -29.73
N GLU A 601 14.26 17.10 -28.88
CA GLU A 601 14.23 17.60 -27.51
C GLU A 601 15.41 17.08 -26.68
N LEU A 602 15.72 15.79 -26.82
CA LEU A 602 16.87 15.16 -26.17
C LEU A 602 18.21 15.75 -26.66
N GLN A 603 18.35 16.05 -27.97
CA GLN A 603 19.53 16.67 -28.51
C GLN A 603 19.70 18.11 -28.02
N LEU A 604 18.57 18.83 -27.83
CA LEU A 604 18.58 20.18 -27.25
C LEU A 604 19.04 20.14 -25.79
N GLU A 605 18.48 19.26 -24.98
CA GLU A 605 18.86 19.05 -23.58
C GLU A 605 20.34 18.71 -23.44
N TYR A 606 20.82 17.84 -24.32
CA TYR A 606 22.23 17.49 -24.39
C TYR A 606 23.13 18.67 -24.66
N LEU A 607 22.81 19.52 -25.64
CA LEU A 607 23.61 20.69 -25.99
C LEU A 607 23.63 21.70 -24.84
N LEU A 608 22.50 21.92 -24.18
CA LEU A 608 22.40 22.78 -23.00
C LEU A 608 23.29 22.29 -21.86
N GLY A 609 23.19 20.98 -21.53
CA GLY A 609 23.99 20.35 -20.49
C GLY A 609 25.49 20.39 -20.78
N ALA A 610 25.88 20.28 -22.05
CA ALA A 610 27.28 20.39 -22.46
C ALA A 610 27.82 21.81 -22.26
N PHE A 611 27.09 22.86 -22.61
CA PHE A 611 27.51 24.25 -22.39
C PHE A 611 27.56 24.58 -20.89
N GLU A 612 26.54 24.20 -20.10
CA GLU A 612 26.55 24.39 -18.65
C GLU A 612 27.79 23.74 -18.02
N SER A 613 28.10 22.52 -18.47
CA SER A 613 29.23 21.74 -17.95
C SER A 613 30.58 22.39 -18.34
N LEU A 614 30.71 22.94 -19.54
CA LEU A 614 31.89 23.71 -19.92
C LEU A 614 32.13 24.92 -19.02
N GLY A 615 31.07 25.66 -18.72
CA GLY A 615 31.15 26.80 -17.80
C GLY A 615 31.56 26.41 -16.39
N LYS A 616 31.01 25.32 -15.87
CA LYS A 616 31.37 24.80 -14.54
C LYS A 616 32.79 24.27 -14.46
N ALA A 617 33.27 23.60 -15.51
CA ALA A 617 34.58 22.96 -15.57
C ALA A 617 35.71 23.92 -15.92
N TRP A 618 35.41 25.18 -16.15
CA TRP A 618 36.45 26.17 -16.55
C TRP A 618 37.62 26.14 -15.57
N PRO A 619 38.86 25.95 -16.06
CA PRO A 619 40.05 25.74 -15.23
C PRO A 619 40.40 26.98 -14.41
N ARG A 620 41.04 26.78 -13.27
CA ARG A 620 41.58 27.82 -12.41
C ARG A 620 43.08 28.06 -12.62
N ASN A 621 43.67 27.43 -13.63
CA ASN A 621 45.07 27.56 -14.02
C ASN A 621 45.20 28.53 -15.20
N ALA A 622 45.98 29.58 -15.07
CA ALA A 622 46.15 30.62 -16.09
C ALA A 622 46.76 30.07 -17.41
N GLU A 623 47.68 29.13 -17.33
CA GLU A 623 48.29 28.49 -18.50
C GLU A 623 47.27 27.70 -19.31
N THR A 624 46.46 26.91 -18.64
CA THR A 624 45.38 26.10 -19.26
C THR A 624 44.30 27.03 -19.84
N GLN A 625 43.92 28.09 -19.12
CA GLN A 625 42.99 29.09 -19.64
C GLN A 625 43.49 29.72 -20.94
N ARG A 626 44.78 30.08 -21.01
CA ARG A 626 45.41 30.67 -22.21
C ARG A 626 45.26 29.76 -23.43
N CYS A 627 45.39 28.44 -23.26
CA CYS A 627 45.29 27.49 -24.36
C CYS A 627 43.88 27.40 -24.95
N TYR A 628 42.85 27.52 -24.11
CA TYR A 628 41.45 27.22 -24.52
C TYR A 628 40.54 28.45 -24.61
N ARG A 629 40.87 29.58 -23.99
CA ARG A 629 39.99 30.75 -23.88
C ARG A 629 39.49 31.27 -25.23
N GLN A 630 40.34 31.32 -26.26
CA GLN A 630 39.99 31.82 -27.58
C GLN A 630 39.07 30.84 -28.34
N GLU A 631 39.39 29.55 -28.34
CA GLU A 631 38.57 28.53 -28.99
C GLU A 631 37.18 28.41 -28.37
N LEU A 632 37.09 28.42 -27.04
CA LEU A 632 35.81 28.33 -26.34
C LEU A 632 34.95 29.57 -26.54
N CYS A 633 35.54 30.77 -26.45
CA CYS A 633 34.81 31.99 -26.69
C CYS A 633 34.24 32.02 -28.12
N LYS A 634 35.03 31.66 -29.12
CA LYS A 634 34.59 31.57 -30.51
C LYS A 634 33.44 30.56 -30.66
N LEU A 635 33.58 29.39 -30.08
CA LEU A 635 32.53 28.35 -30.09
C LEU A 635 31.21 28.85 -29.49
N MET A 636 31.26 29.52 -28.32
CA MET A 636 30.10 30.09 -27.66
C MET A 636 29.47 31.21 -28.51
N CYS A 637 30.27 32.11 -29.05
CA CYS A 637 29.83 33.21 -29.92
C CYS A 637 29.16 32.73 -31.21
N GLU A 638 29.72 31.71 -31.86
CA GLU A 638 29.10 31.09 -33.05
C GLU A 638 27.74 30.50 -32.74
N ARG A 639 27.60 29.85 -31.59
CA ARG A 639 26.33 29.23 -31.18
C ARG A 639 25.27 30.24 -30.78
N LEU A 640 25.62 31.37 -30.20
CA LEU A 640 24.65 32.43 -29.92
C LEU A 640 23.94 32.93 -31.19
N LYS A 641 24.66 33.02 -32.31
CA LYS A 641 24.12 33.50 -33.58
C LYS A 641 23.23 32.48 -34.29
N LEU A 642 23.48 31.19 -34.12
CA LEU A 642 22.86 30.10 -34.92
C LEU A 642 21.78 29.33 -34.21
N SER A 643 21.48 29.59 -32.92
CA SER A 643 20.68 28.69 -32.10
C SER A 643 19.33 29.26 -31.67
N THR A 644 18.44 28.39 -31.22
CA THR A 644 17.14 28.73 -30.59
C THR A 644 17.34 29.46 -29.26
N TRP A 645 16.34 30.18 -28.79
CA TRP A 645 16.40 30.98 -27.57
C TRP A 645 16.81 30.18 -26.31
N LYS A 646 16.42 28.89 -26.20
CA LYS A 646 16.82 28.01 -25.08
C LYS A 646 18.34 27.80 -25.09
N VAL A 647 18.91 27.50 -26.25
CA VAL A 647 20.36 27.32 -26.39
C VAL A 647 21.11 28.64 -26.17
N GLN A 648 20.59 29.75 -26.69
CA GLN A 648 21.14 31.07 -26.41
C GLN A 648 21.24 31.35 -24.91
N LEU A 649 20.20 31.03 -24.15
CA LEU A 649 20.19 31.18 -22.71
C LEU A 649 21.27 30.33 -22.02
N GLY A 650 21.37 29.05 -22.38
CA GLY A 650 22.41 28.15 -21.82
C GLY A 650 23.83 28.58 -22.18
N VAL A 651 24.04 29.05 -23.40
CA VAL A 651 25.36 29.60 -23.84
C VAL A 651 25.71 30.87 -23.06
N LEU A 652 24.77 31.80 -22.87
CA LEU A 652 24.98 33.02 -22.07
C LEU A 652 25.32 32.70 -20.61
N GLN A 653 24.64 31.71 -20.00
CA GLN A 653 24.99 31.24 -18.67
C GLN A 653 26.39 30.63 -18.61
N SER A 654 26.78 29.87 -19.63
CA SER A 654 28.15 29.36 -19.76
C SER A 654 29.17 30.48 -19.93
N MET A 655 28.86 31.53 -20.72
CA MET A 655 29.69 32.72 -20.87
C MET A 655 29.85 33.48 -19.54
N ASN A 656 28.78 33.58 -18.75
CA ASN A 656 28.84 34.15 -17.40
C ASN A 656 29.86 33.39 -16.53
N ALA A 657 29.78 32.07 -16.49
CA ALA A 657 30.73 31.25 -15.75
C ALA A 657 32.15 31.35 -16.26
N PHE A 658 32.32 31.41 -17.57
CA PHE A 658 33.62 31.61 -18.24
C PHE A 658 34.27 32.95 -17.85
N PHE A 659 33.57 34.07 -17.98
CA PHE A 659 34.09 35.37 -17.61
C PHE A 659 34.31 35.52 -16.11
N GLN A 660 33.45 34.93 -15.28
CA GLN A 660 33.64 34.92 -13.83
C GLN A 660 34.92 34.22 -13.41
N GLY A 661 35.26 33.10 -14.07
CA GLY A 661 36.47 32.33 -13.80
C GLY A 661 37.73 32.83 -14.54
N LEU A 662 37.62 33.82 -15.40
CA LEU A 662 38.74 34.29 -16.21
C LEU A 662 39.79 34.99 -15.33
N MET A 663 41.04 34.54 -15.42
CA MET A 663 42.18 35.06 -14.65
C MET A 663 42.91 36.09 -15.52
N LEU A 664 42.74 37.37 -15.20
CA LEU A 664 43.31 38.50 -15.94
C LEU A 664 44.43 39.24 -15.17
N LEU A 665 44.68 38.88 -13.91
CA LEU A 665 45.59 39.61 -13.02
C LEU A 665 47.06 39.18 -13.10
N GLU A 666 47.36 38.07 -13.78
CA GLU A 666 48.73 37.56 -13.87
C GLU A 666 49.42 38.14 -15.14
N GLU A 667 50.34 39.09 -14.96
CA GLU A 667 51.06 39.80 -16.06
C GLU A 667 51.81 38.84 -17.00
N GLU A 668 52.29 37.70 -16.51
CA GLU A 668 53.02 36.69 -17.26
C GLU A 668 52.22 36.02 -18.36
N TYR A 669 50.90 35.98 -18.18
CA TYR A 669 49.92 35.33 -19.08
C TYR A 669 48.99 36.33 -19.77
N ALA A 670 49.17 37.63 -19.55
CA ALA A 670 48.40 38.67 -20.19
C ALA A 670 48.75 38.71 -21.67
N ASP A 671 47.78 38.41 -22.51
CA ASP A 671 47.85 38.60 -23.97
C ASP A 671 46.78 39.63 -24.37
N PRO A 672 47.09 40.93 -24.37
CA PRO A 672 46.10 41.98 -24.61
C PRO A 672 45.45 41.88 -25.99
N GLU A 673 46.18 41.42 -27.00
CA GLU A 673 45.66 41.29 -28.37
C GLU A 673 44.62 40.15 -28.43
N ALA A 674 44.96 39.00 -27.89
CA ALA A 674 44.01 37.87 -27.80
C ALA A 674 42.78 38.19 -26.93
N LEU A 675 42.94 38.94 -25.84
CA LEU A 675 41.84 39.39 -25.02
C LEU A 675 40.93 40.38 -25.76
N ALA A 676 41.52 41.33 -26.49
CA ALA A 676 40.75 42.27 -27.30
C ALA A 676 39.92 41.54 -28.39
N GLU A 677 40.51 40.54 -29.04
CA GLU A 677 39.78 39.69 -30.00
C GLU A 677 38.59 38.94 -29.35
N ILE A 678 38.79 38.32 -28.17
CA ILE A 678 37.74 37.66 -27.39
C ILE A 678 36.63 38.63 -27.04
N LEU A 679 36.97 39.84 -26.58
CA LEU A 679 36.00 40.87 -26.21
C LEU A 679 35.21 41.35 -27.42
N LEU A 680 35.86 41.55 -28.59
CA LEU A 680 35.18 41.96 -29.80
C LEU A 680 34.19 40.92 -30.31
N GLU A 681 34.57 39.64 -30.36
CA GLU A 681 33.65 38.56 -30.75
C GLU A 681 32.49 38.41 -29.77
N THR A 682 32.76 38.57 -28.48
CA THR A 682 31.73 38.52 -27.43
C THR A 682 30.73 39.68 -27.60
N CYS A 683 31.22 40.92 -27.78
CA CYS A 683 30.37 42.09 -27.99
C CYS A 683 29.46 41.92 -29.22
N LYS A 684 30.01 41.46 -30.36
CA LYS A 684 29.25 41.19 -31.59
C LYS A 684 28.17 40.11 -31.40
N SER A 685 28.39 39.14 -30.53
CA SER A 685 27.46 38.04 -30.30
C SER A 685 26.41 38.41 -29.27
N ILE A 686 26.74 39.15 -28.24
CA ILE A 686 25.82 39.64 -27.22
C ILE A 686 24.84 40.66 -27.81
N THR A 687 25.29 41.56 -28.71
CA THR A 687 24.40 42.48 -29.43
C THR A 687 23.25 41.72 -30.10
N TYR A 688 23.55 40.62 -30.77
CA TYR A 688 22.53 39.76 -31.38
C TYR A 688 21.53 39.22 -30.35
N SER A 689 21.98 38.86 -29.13
CA SER A 689 21.11 38.38 -28.07
C SER A 689 20.23 39.49 -27.45
N LEU A 690 20.73 40.72 -27.38
CA LEU A 690 19.95 41.87 -26.91
C LEU A 690 18.83 42.27 -27.88
N GLU A 691 19.01 42.03 -29.17
CA GLU A 691 17.99 42.27 -30.20
C GLU A 691 16.82 41.30 -30.16
N ASN A 692 16.87 40.24 -29.34
CA ASN A 692 15.81 39.26 -29.19
C ASN A 692 14.56 39.87 -28.54
N LYS A 693 13.59 40.31 -29.35
CA LYS A 693 12.35 40.95 -28.87
C LYS A 693 11.39 40.03 -28.17
N THR A 694 11.47 38.73 -28.43
CA THR A 694 10.48 37.74 -27.97
C THR A 694 10.77 37.23 -26.55
N TYR A 695 12.04 36.94 -26.25
CA TYR A 695 12.43 36.26 -25.00
C TYR A 695 13.26 37.18 -24.08
N SER A 696 12.58 37.71 -23.05
CA SER A 696 13.23 38.61 -22.08
C SER A 696 14.33 37.94 -21.24
N SER A 697 14.24 36.61 -21.00
CA SER A 697 15.26 35.85 -20.28
C SER A 697 16.61 35.87 -20.96
N VAL A 698 16.62 35.83 -22.30
CA VAL A 698 17.85 35.93 -23.10
C VAL A 698 18.47 37.30 -22.91
N ARG A 699 17.66 38.37 -23.00
CA ARG A 699 18.16 39.75 -22.79
C ARG A 699 18.67 39.98 -21.37
N THR A 700 17.98 39.43 -20.35
CA THR A 700 18.40 39.50 -18.94
C THR A 700 19.78 38.89 -18.76
N GLU A 701 20.00 37.70 -19.32
CA GLU A 701 21.28 37.02 -19.19
C GLU A 701 22.38 37.70 -20.01
N ALA A 702 22.06 38.21 -21.18
CA ALA A 702 22.99 38.99 -21.98
C ALA A 702 23.49 40.26 -21.25
N LEU A 703 22.59 41.00 -20.59
CA LEU A 703 22.93 42.12 -19.72
C LEU A 703 23.83 41.72 -18.53
N SER A 704 23.57 40.52 -17.98
CA SER A 704 24.38 39.97 -16.90
C SER A 704 25.82 39.66 -17.34
N VAL A 705 26.00 39.14 -18.56
CA VAL A 705 27.33 38.90 -19.14
C VAL A 705 28.07 40.20 -19.35
N ILE A 706 27.42 41.26 -19.87
CA ILE A 706 28.02 42.58 -20.03
C ILE A 706 28.45 43.16 -18.68
N GLU A 707 27.58 43.12 -17.68
CA GLU A 707 27.87 43.61 -16.32
C GLU A 707 29.11 42.91 -15.73
N LEU A 708 29.16 41.59 -15.84
CA LEU A 708 30.29 40.82 -15.35
C LEU A 708 31.59 41.11 -16.08
N LEU A 709 31.51 41.27 -17.39
CA LEU A 709 32.64 41.59 -18.23
C LEU A 709 33.23 42.97 -17.86
N LEU A 710 32.40 44.01 -17.72
CA LEU A 710 32.84 45.34 -17.30
C LEU A 710 33.44 45.30 -15.89
N LYS A 711 32.81 44.58 -14.96
CA LYS A 711 33.35 44.42 -13.61
C LYS A 711 34.73 43.74 -13.61
N LYS A 712 34.93 42.71 -14.43
CA LYS A 712 36.24 42.03 -14.56
C LYS A 712 37.31 42.90 -15.15
N LEU A 713 36.99 43.73 -16.14
CA LEU A 713 37.90 44.70 -16.69
C LEU A 713 38.27 45.79 -15.68
N GLU A 714 37.33 46.22 -14.84
CA GLU A 714 37.58 47.19 -13.77
C GLU A 714 38.52 46.59 -12.70
N GLU A 715 38.22 45.38 -12.23
CA GLU A 715 39.03 44.67 -11.23
C GLU A 715 40.48 44.44 -11.72
N SER A 716 40.66 44.12 -13.01
CA SER A 716 41.97 43.85 -13.60
C SER A 716 42.67 45.11 -14.15
N LYS A 717 42.00 46.26 -14.17
CA LYS A 717 42.49 47.53 -14.78
C LYS A 717 42.89 47.42 -16.26
N GLN A 718 42.28 46.47 -16.99
CA GLN A 718 42.59 46.19 -18.40
C GLN A 718 41.56 46.82 -19.37
N TRP A 719 41.17 48.04 -19.11
CA TRP A 719 40.21 48.77 -19.95
C TRP A 719 40.72 48.98 -21.39
N GLU A 720 42.03 49.00 -21.61
CA GLU A 720 42.66 49.15 -22.92
C GLU A 720 42.28 48.01 -23.88
N CYS A 721 41.93 46.81 -23.34
CA CYS A 721 41.52 45.70 -24.16
C CYS A 721 40.09 45.89 -24.72
N LEU A 722 39.28 46.78 -24.13
CA LEU A 722 37.99 47.15 -24.67
C LEU A 722 38.10 48.17 -25.74
N THR A 723 38.26 47.75 -26.98
CA THR A 723 38.46 48.62 -28.14
C THR A 723 37.29 49.59 -28.32
N SER A 724 37.59 50.74 -29.03
CA SER A 724 36.54 51.71 -29.36
C SER A 724 35.39 51.12 -30.16
N GLU A 725 35.67 50.13 -31.02
CA GLU A 725 34.64 49.35 -31.74
C GLU A 725 33.70 48.58 -30.77
N CYS A 726 34.26 47.91 -29.76
CA CYS A 726 33.46 47.22 -28.75
C CYS A 726 32.58 48.18 -27.97
N ARG A 727 33.12 49.34 -27.56
CA ARG A 727 32.35 50.32 -26.78
C ARG A 727 31.17 50.87 -27.57
N VAL A 728 31.39 51.25 -28.84
CA VAL A 728 30.33 51.75 -29.72
C VAL A 728 29.25 50.71 -29.92
N LEU A 729 29.62 49.47 -30.22
CA LEU A 729 28.67 48.36 -30.40
C LEU A 729 27.81 48.10 -29.15
N LEU A 730 28.41 48.11 -27.98
CA LEU A 730 27.67 47.90 -26.73
C LEU A 730 26.74 49.09 -26.41
N ILE A 731 27.20 50.33 -26.58
CA ILE A 731 26.41 51.53 -26.34
C ILE A 731 25.21 51.58 -27.28
N GLU A 732 25.41 51.30 -28.58
CA GLU A 732 24.32 51.25 -29.56
C GLU A 732 23.31 50.15 -29.21
N SER A 733 23.78 48.94 -28.84
CA SER A 733 22.89 47.83 -28.45
C SER A 733 22.13 48.10 -27.19
N LEU A 734 22.74 48.66 -26.16
CA LEU A 734 22.07 49.03 -24.91
C LEU A 734 21.05 50.17 -25.14
N ALA A 735 21.28 51.08 -26.09
CA ALA A 735 20.28 52.08 -26.49
C ALA A 735 19.03 51.47 -27.11
N THR A 736 19.14 50.33 -27.80
CA THR A 736 17.98 49.62 -28.34
C THR A 736 17.05 49.02 -27.25
N MET A 737 17.57 48.90 -26.02
CA MET A 737 16.83 48.40 -24.87
C MET A 737 15.99 49.48 -24.14
N GLU A 738 16.11 50.76 -24.48
CA GLU A 738 15.34 51.85 -23.87
C GLU A 738 13.79 51.66 -23.96
N PRO A 739 13.24 51.11 -25.07
CA PRO A 739 11.82 50.83 -25.20
C PRO A 739 11.43 49.42 -24.74
N ASP A 740 12.22 48.72 -23.91
CA ASP A 740 11.86 47.37 -23.46
C ASP A 740 10.58 47.37 -22.62
N SER A 741 9.82 46.27 -22.68
CA SER A 741 8.58 46.11 -21.93
C SER A 741 8.76 45.94 -20.42
N ARG A 742 10.00 45.70 -19.96
CA ARG A 742 10.32 45.46 -18.55
C ARG A 742 11.18 46.58 -17.97
N PRO A 743 10.68 47.29 -16.92
CA PRO A 743 11.41 48.42 -16.31
C PRO A 743 12.79 48.01 -15.76
N GLU A 744 12.91 46.82 -15.19
CA GLU A 744 14.16 46.31 -14.61
C GLU A 744 15.29 46.18 -15.69
N LEU A 745 14.94 45.76 -16.90
CA LEU A 745 15.88 45.66 -18.01
C LEU A 745 16.28 47.00 -18.54
N GLN A 746 15.34 47.97 -18.61
CA GLN A 746 15.63 49.34 -19.00
C GLN A 746 16.61 50.01 -18.03
N GLU A 747 16.34 49.88 -16.70
CA GLU A 747 17.21 50.46 -15.68
C GLU A 747 18.63 49.87 -15.72
N LYS A 748 18.72 48.54 -15.86
CA LYS A 748 20.02 47.85 -15.94
C LYS A 748 20.79 48.23 -17.22
N ALA A 749 20.12 48.31 -18.36
CA ALA A 749 20.71 48.71 -19.62
C ALA A 749 21.22 50.19 -19.57
N ALA A 750 20.40 51.09 -18.98
CA ALA A 750 20.77 52.49 -18.80
C ALA A 750 21.99 52.67 -17.88
N LEU A 751 22.07 51.88 -16.79
CA LEU A 751 23.20 51.88 -15.88
C LEU A 751 24.49 51.44 -16.60
N LEU A 752 24.44 50.30 -17.31
CA LEU A 752 25.60 49.78 -18.05
C LEU A 752 26.05 50.75 -19.17
N LYS A 753 25.12 51.37 -19.88
CA LYS A 753 25.39 52.39 -20.89
C LYS A 753 26.16 53.58 -20.29
N LYS A 754 25.67 54.11 -19.16
CA LYS A 754 26.32 55.20 -18.45
C LYS A 754 27.72 54.83 -17.95
N THR A 755 27.93 53.60 -17.51
CA THR A 755 29.26 53.10 -17.12
C THR A 755 30.22 53.12 -18.31
N LEU A 756 29.78 52.67 -19.49
CA LEU A 756 30.59 52.67 -20.73
C LEU A 756 30.90 54.08 -21.25
N GLU A 757 29.95 55.02 -21.14
CA GLU A 757 30.14 56.45 -21.53
C GLU A 757 31.07 57.16 -20.60
N ASN A 758 31.24 56.80 -19.35
CA ASN A 758 32.14 57.36 -18.37
C ASN A 758 33.57 56.83 -18.45
N LEU A 759 33.82 55.86 -19.33
CA LEU A 759 35.19 55.28 -19.57
C LEU A 759 36.03 56.02 -20.60
N GLU A 760 35.86 57.34 -20.77
CA GLU A 760 36.73 58.16 -21.62
C GLU A 760 38.16 58.34 -21.10
#